data_893a740698f3185aff48c6f0f078de11
#
_entry.id   893a740698f3185aff48c6f0f078de11
#
_cell.length_a   1.000
_cell.length_b   1.000
_cell.length_c   1.000
_cell.angle_alpha   90.00
_cell.angle_beta   90.00
_cell.angle_gamma   90.00
#
_symmetry.space_group_name_H-M   'P 1'
#
loop_
_entity.id
_entity.type
_entity.pdbx_description
1 polymer ?
#
loop_
_entity_poly.entity_id
_entity_poly.type
_entity_poly.pdbx_seq_one_letter_code
_entity_poly.pdbx_strand_id
1 'polypeptide(L)'
;MNLFSLFRPDSQLQHSLHPQMAWASKSVATAVLRSGLFLKRQLWVWPVIATVLLSALAFMVQRSIAATMKENLQSQLQTLLAVETEMLQNWIRMNTANAAALANSQTIRESVYDLLDAADPAEADKPRKDLGEIRRMLEKQLRPILVSHSYAGYNVFDKSQRIVAATTEELIGREAIPEFAGVLTRALRGETTIGPPFGSVVMLKDETGRLRSGVPTMFVCAPVRDASFEIVAVLALRIRPELEFTRILQLGRFGESGETYAFDKTGLMVSNSRFDEELILTGILPDRDDARSILNVQLRDPGGNMAEGFRPKVRRSEQPLTTSATAAIAGGSGVNIEGYRNSRGVPSLGAWMWLPQYELGVATEVNMVEAYKPLTILQWTFRSLLGLLAASSFAIFLFSVRVAKLNRNAQMAAIELKQLGQYTLEEKIGAGGMGVVYKGHHSMLRRPAAIKLLNIDKVTDASIQRFEREVKMTCQLNHPNTIAIYDYGRTPEGVFYYAMEFLDGIDLQTLVEQYGPQPEGRVIHILLQICGSLYEAHSLGLVHRDIKPANIMLNRRGAEGDVVKVLDFGLVKAIDDARQAGLTAINSLTGTPLYMAPESIQSPNSVDARSDLYAVGAVGYFLLTGHPVFEAENIVQLCQQHIDAIPIPPSQRIEQPISTEVENALLRCLEKVRTRRPQTARELAQQLDRAPTKGDWSLETADEWWDLHQRDLPSAPPAVPSVAEKTPYGQTVLTNSGTRPQ
;
A
#
# COMPACT_ATOMS: atom_id res chain seq x y z
N MET A 1 8.20 30.94 20.61
CA MET A 1 6.89 31.39 21.11
C MET A 1 6.19 30.18 21.70
N ASN A 2 6.05 30.15 23.01
CA ASN A 2 5.62 28.98 23.78
C ASN A 2 4.10 28.74 23.68
N LEU A 3 3.69 27.65 23.05
CA LEU A 3 2.30 27.19 22.94
C LEU A 3 1.74 26.49 24.19
N PHE A 4 2.47 26.53 25.30
CA PHE A 4 2.11 25.85 26.57
C PHE A 4 1.42 26.74 27.61
N SER A 5 1.10 27.99 27.30
CA SER A 5 0.49 28.91 28.26
C SER A 5 -1.05 29.02 28.18
N LEU A 6 -1.72 28.21 27.34
CA LEU A 6 -3.18 28.29 27.12
C LEU A 6 -4.02 27.28 27.91
N PHE A 7 -3.42 26.47 28.78
CA PHE A 7 -4.17 25.54 29.65
C PHE A 7 -3.81 25.70 31.13
N ARG A 8 -4.07 26.88 31.71
CA ARG A 8 -4.30 27.00 33.16
C ARG A 8 -5.81 27.09 33.37
N PRO A 9 -6.44 26.14 34.11
CA PRO A 9 -7.84 26.30 34.49
C PRO A 9 -7.96 27.36 35.56
N ASP A 10 -8.72 28.42 35.24
CA ASP A 10 -9.13 29.43 36.20
C ASP A 10 -9.97 28.76 37.32
N SER A 11 -9.55 28.99 38.58
CA SER A 11 -10.11 28.39 39.76
C SER A 11 -11.44 29.02 40.22
N GLN A 12 -12.12 29.80 39.38
CA GLN A 12 -13.35 30.54 39.79
C GLN A 12 -14.64 30.08 39.07
N LEU A 13 -14.66 28.97 38.31
CA LEU A 13 -15.87 28.47 37.62
C LEU A 13 -16.39 27.13 38.17
N GLN A 14 -16.17 26.85 39.48
CA GLN A 14 -16.61 25.57 40.10
C GLN A 14 -17.99 25.57 40.76
N HIS A 15 -18.82 26.59 40.59
CA HIS A 15 -20.10 26.63 41.33
C HIS A 15 -21.37 26.66 40.50
N SER A 16 -21.45 26.04 39.35
CA SER A 16 -22.77 25.86 38.69
C SER A 16 -22.81 24.78 37.57
N LEU A 17 -22.31 23.58 37.79
CA LEU A 17 -22.56 22.49 36.86
C LEU A 17 -23.16 21.28 37.61
N HIS A 18 -24.31 20.81 37.12
CA HIS A 18 -25.06 19.65 37.60
C HIS A 18 -24.14 18.41 37.81
N PRO A 19 -24.33 17.60 38.86
CA PRO A 19 -23.47 16.44 39.21
C PRO A 19 -23.32 15.39 38.08
N GLN A 20 -24.24 15.33 37.13
CA GLN A 20 -24.19 14.37 36.05
C GLN A 20 -23.19 14.72 34.93
N MET A 21 -22.85 16.01 34.70
CA MET A 21 -21.83 16.41 33.72
C MET A 21 -20.40 16.28 34.23
N ALA A 22 -20.18 16.36 35.54
CA ALA A 22 -18.85 16.19 36.16
C ALA A 22 -18.35 14.74 36.07
N TRP A 23 -19.26 13.75 35.94
CA TRP A 23 -18.92 12.33 35.84
C TRP A 23 -18.43 11.97 34.40
N ALA A 24 -19.07 12.49 33.37
CA ALA A 24 -18.69 12.28 31.99
C ALA A 24 -17.33 12.91 31.64
N SER A 25 -17.03 14.09 32.15
CA SER A 25 -15.74 14.77 31.92
C SER A 25 -14.56 14.07 32.58
N LYS A 26 -14.76 13.49 33.80
CA LYS A 26 -13.71 12.70 34.46
C LYS A 26 -13.43 11.38 33.76
N SER A 27 -14.44 10.71 33.19
CA SER A 27 -14.27 9.46 32.48
C SER A 27 -13.54 9.66 31.14
N VAL A 28 -13.84 10.73 30.42
CA VAL A 28 -13.16 11.08 29.16
C VAL A 28 -11.72 11.54 29.41
N ALA A 29 -11.48 12.38 30.40
CA ALA A 29 -10.14 12.82 30.77
C ALA A 29 -9.23 11.66 31.26
N THR A 30 -9.78 10.72 32.04
CA THR A 30 -9.04 9.52 32.43
C THR A 30 -8.83 8.53 31.31
N ALA A 31 -9.75 8.42 30.34
CA ALA A 31 -9.57 7.60 29.12
C ALA A 31 -8.50 8.19 28.23
N VAL A 32 -8.48 9.51 28.02
CA VAL A 32 -7.45 10.22 27.25
C VAL A 32 -6.08 10.16 27.92
N LEU A 33 -5.99 10.29 29.24
CA LEU A 33 -4.73 10.13 29.97
C LEU A 33 -4.21 8.68 29.94
N ARG A 34 -5.09 7.68 30.03
CA ARG A 34 -4.71 6.27 29.93
C ARG A 34 -4.25 5.90 28.54
N SER A 35 -4.94 6.39 27.48
CA SER A 35 -4.50 6.18 26.10
C SER A 35 -3.18 6.90 25.81
N GLY A 36 -2.97 8.10 26.36
CA GLY A 36 -1.70 8.83 26.25
C GLY A 36 -0.52 8.14 26.95
N LEU A 37 -0.74 7.51 28.10
CA LEU A 37 0.28 6.71 28.79
C LEU A 37 0.58 5.39 28.06
N PHE A 38 -0.45 4.76 27.50
CA PHE A 38 -0.29 3.55 26.66
C PHE A 38 0.52 3.83 25.40
N LEU A 39 0.22 4.95 24.70
CA LEU A 39 0.95 5.40 23.52
C LEU A 39 2.41 5.79 23.83
N LYS A 40 2.69 6.40 25.00
CA LYS A 40 4.06 6.70 25.46
C LYS A 40 4.91 5.43 25.65
N ARG A 41 4.29 4.32 26.03
CA ARG A 41 4.98 3.04 26.25
C ARG A 41 5.33 2.31 24.95
N GLN A 42 4.70 2.70 23.82
CA GLN A 42 4.93 2.09 22.49
C GLN A 42 5.49 3.12 21.51
N LEU A 43 6.76 3.49 21.67
CA LEU A 43 7.47 4.47 20.84
C LEU A 43 7.38 4.23 19.31
N TRP A 44 7.18 2.98 18.89
CA TRP A 44 7.05 2.60 17.48
C TRP A 44 5.72 2.99 16.82
N VAL A 45 4.67 3.25 17.63
CA VAL A 45 3.33 3.61 17.10
C VAL A 45 3.36 5.00 16.46
N TRP A 46 4.10 5.94 17.05
CA TRP A 46 4.16 7.32 16.55
C TRP A 46 4.76 7.45 15.14
N PRO A 47 5.87 6.79 14.79
CA PRO A 47 6.38 6.77 13.42
C PRO A 47 5.39 6.18 12.41
N VAL A 48 4.63 5.15 12.79
CA VAL A 48 3.60 4.55 11.92
C VAL A 48 2.46 5.53 11.67
N ILE A 49 1.92 6.15 12.72
CA ILE A 49 0.87 7.18 12.59
C ILE A 49 1.37 8.34 11.73
N ALA A 50 2.57 8.84 11.99
CA ALA A 50 3.17 9.91 11.21
C ALA A 50 3.32 9.52 9.73
N THR A 51 3.78 8.31 9.43
CA THR A 51 3.91 7.81 8.05
C THR A 51 2.55 7.75 7.36
N VAL A 52 1.49 7.28 8.03
CA VAL A 52 0.13 7.22 7.47
C VAL A 52 -0.40 8.63 7.19
N LEU A 53 -0.28 9.56 8.14
CA LEU A 53 -0.74 10.93 7.99
C LEU A 53 0.03 11.67 6.87
N LEU A 54 1.36 11.53 6.83
CA LEU A 54 2.19 12.12 5.78
C LEU A 54 1.89 11.50 4.41
N SER A 55 1.60 10.20 4.34
CA SER A 55 1.19 9.54 3.11
C SER A 55 -0.15 10.06 2.59
N ALA A 56 -1.12 10.24 3.49
CA ALA A 56 -2.42 10.81 3.14
C ALA A 56 -2.30 12.27 2.66
N LEU A 57 -1.49 13.08 3.35
CA LEU A 57 -1.18 14.46 2.96
C LEU A 57 -0.47 14.50 1.60
N ALA A 58 0.56 13.67 1.41
CA ALA A 58 1.30 13.58 0.16
C ALA A 58 0.39 13.19 -1.01
N PHE A 59 -0.50 12.21 -0.82
CA PHE A 59 -1.49 11.81 -1.82
C PHE A 59 -2.45 12.96 -2.19
N MET A 60 -2.93 13.71 -1.18
CA MET A 60 -3.82 14.86 -1.40
C MET A 60 -3.10 15.98 -2.18
N VAL A 61 -1.87 16.31 -1.79
CA VAL A 61 -1.03 17.31 -2.47
C VAL A 61 -0.72 16.88 -3.90
N GLN A 62 -0.32 15.63 -4.12
CA GLN A 62 -0.05 15.11 -5.46
C GLN A 62 -1.29 15.19 -6.36
N ARG A 63 -2.46 14.85 -5.85
CA ARG A 63 -3.73 14.94 -6.60
C ARG A 63 -4.07 16.38 -6.96
N SER A 64 -3.88 17.32 -6.03
CA SER A 64 -4.11 18.75 -6.27
C SER A 64 -3.16 19.30 -7.33
N ILE A 65 -1.85 19.01 -7.22
CA ILE A 65 -0.86 19.45 -8.20
C ILE A 65 -1.16 18.86 -9.59
N ALA A 66 -1.53 17.58 -9.66
CA ALA A 66 -1.88 16.94 -10.93
C ALA A 66 -3.11 17.59 -11.60
N ALA A 67 -4.12 17.96 -10.82
CA ALA A 67 -5.30 18.65 -11.33
C ALA A 67 -4.93 20.06 -11.85
N THR A 68 -4.19 20.85 -11.07
CA THR A 68 -3.74 22.19 -11.48
C THR A 68 -2.83 22.15 -12.72
N MET A 69 -1.93 21.15 -12.82
CA MET A 69 -1.09 20.97 -14.00
C MET A 69 -1.92 20.66 -15.25
N LYS A 70 -2.94 19.80 -15.14
CA LYS A 70 -3.85 19.51 -16.26
C LYS A 70 -4.60 20.76 -16.72
N GLU A 71 -5.14 21.53 -15.79
CA GLU A 71 -5.81 22.80 -16.07
C GLU A 71 -4.88 23.82 -16.75
N ASN A 72 -3.67 23.99 -16.22
CA ASN A 72 -2.68 24.86 -16.81
C ASN A 72 -2.30 24.43 -18.23
N LEU A 73 -2.09 23.15 -18.45
CA LEU A 73 -1.75 22.59 -19.76
C LEU A 73 -2.88 22.81 -20.77
N GLN A 74 -4.13 22.59 -20.34
CA GLN A 74 -5.31 22.89 -21.13
C GLN A 74 -5.35 24.37 -21.54
N SER A 75 -5.19 25.27 -20.58
CA SER A 75 -5.18 26.73 -20.81
C SER A 75 -4.05 27.15 -21.73
N GLN A 76 -2.84 26.59 -21.55
CA GLN A 76 -1.69 26.90 -22.41
C GLN A 76 -1.92 26.48 -23.87
N LEU A 77 -2.41 25.25 -24.10
CA LEU A 77 -2.70 24.78 -25.46
C LEU A 77 -3.79 25.62 -26.14
N GLN A 78 -4.85 25.96 -25.41
CA GLN A 78 -5.91 26.82 -25.93
C GLN A 78 -5.42 28.22 -26.23
N THR A 79 -4.60 28.80 -25.37
CA THR A 79 -4.03 30.16 -25.55
C THR A 79 -3.08 30.17 -26.75
N LEU A 80 -2.20 29.17 -26.87
CA LEU A 80 -1.28 29.03 -27.98
C LEU A 80 -2.04 28.97 -29.30
N LEU A 81 -3.02 28.04 -29.40
CA LEU A 81 -3.86 27.89 -30.58
C LEU A 81 -4.60 29.20 -30.92
N ALA A 82 -5.16 29.90 -29.93
CA ALA A 82 -5.88 31.14 -30.14
C ALA A 82 -4.95 32.26 -30.68
N VAL A 83 -3.74 32.38 -30.13
CA VAL A 83 -2.75 33.35 -30.58
C VAL A 83 -2.31 33.08 -32.01
N GLU A 84 -1.95 31.83 -32.32
CA GLU A 84 -1.51 31.48 -33.67
C GLU A 84 -2.63 31.61 -34.71
N THR A 85 -3.85 31.25 -34.32
CA THR A 85 -5.02 31.42 -35.16
C THR A 85 -5.30 32.92 -35.43
N GLU A 86 -5.18 33.78 -34.43
CA GLU A 86 -5.35 35.22 -34.59
C GLU A 86 -4.22 35.82 -35.44
N MET A 87 -2.98 35.37 -35.26
CA MET A 87 -1.86 35.79 -36.13
C MET A 87 -2.12 35.40 -37.58
N LEU A 88 -2.62 34.17 -37.81
CA LEU A 88 -2.99 33.70 -39.15
C LEU A 88 -4.12 34.53 -39.76
N GLN A 89 -5.17 34.83 -38.98
CA GLN A 89 -6.28 35.65 -39.43
C GLN A 89 -5.85 37.08 -39.72
N ASN A 90 -4.94 37.66 -38.93
CA ASN A 90 -4.37 38.98 -39.16
C ASN A 90 -3.52 38.99 -40.44
N TRP A 91 -2.71 37.98 -40.66
CA TRP A 91 -1.94 37.84 -41.89
C TRP A 91 -2.84 37.71 -43.14
N ILE A 92 -3.94 36.93 -43.04
CA ILE A 92 -4.93 36.83 -44.13
C ILE A 92 -5.62 38.16 -44.37
N ARG A 93 -6.04 38.86 -43.31
CA ARG A 93 -6.66 40.24 -43.42
C ARG A 93 -5.73 41.22 -44.08
N MET A 94 -4.45 41.19 -43.73
CA MET A 94 -3.44 42.09 -44.33
C MET A 94 -3.27 41.79 -45.80
N ASN A 95 -3.12 40.52 -46.20
CA ASN A 95 -2.98 40.13 -47.60
C ASN A 95 -4.23 40.45 -48.43
N THR A 96 -5.44 40.23 -47.87
CA THR A 96 -6.68 40.58 -48.57
C THR A 96 -6.83 42.12 -48.71
N ALA A 97 -6.47 42.90 -47.72
CA ALA A 97 -6.46 44.37 -47.80
C ALA A 97 -5.46 44.88 -48.83
N ASN A 98 -4.25 44.31 -48.89
CA ASN A 98 -3.21 44.65 -49.86
C ASN A 98 -3.68 44.30 -51.27
N ALA A 99 -4.24 43.11 -51.48
CA ALA A 99 -4.77 42.71 -52.77
C ALA A 99 -5.91 43.59 -53.26
N ALA A 100 -6.84 43.96 -52.35
CA ALA A 100 -7.93 44.89 -52.68
C ALA A 100 -7.42 46.31 -53.04
N ALA A 101 -6.44 46.81 -52.32
CA ALA A 101 -5.83 48.10 -52.62
C ALA A 101 -5.13 48.10 -53.98
N LEU A 102 -4.39 47.03 -54.30
CA LEU A 102 -3.74 46.85 -55.57
C LEU A 102 -4.72 46.74 -56.75
N ALA A 103 -5.72 45.86 -56.62
CA ALA A 103 -6.74 45.63 -57.67
C ALA A 103 -7.52 46.93 -57.98
N ASN A 104 -7.66 47.83 -56.99
CA ASN A 104 -8.37 49.08 -57.14
C ASN A 104 -7.47 50.29 -57.38
N SER A 105 -6.15 50.13 -57.45
CA SER A 105 -5.25 51.24 -57.85
C SER A 105 -5.51 51.63 -59.31
N GLN A 106 -5.50 52.95 -59.55
CA GLN A 106 -5.83 53.49 -60.89
C GLN A 106 -4.96 52.85 -61.97
N THR A 107 -3.67 52.75 -61.74
CA THR A 107 -2.70 52.26 -62.70
C THR A 107 -2.95 50.78 -63.08
N ILE A 108 -3.27 49.93 -62.08
CA ILE A 108 -3.55 48.49 -62.34
C ILE A 108 -4.89 48.33 -63.03
N ARG A 109 -5.92 49.08 -62.62
CA ARG A 109 -7.24 49.08 -63.27
C ARG A 109 -7.14 49.42 -64.72
N GLU A 110 -6.49 50.54 -65.06
CA GLU A 110 -6.28 51.02 -66.46
C GLU A 110 -5.58 49.91 -67.29
N SER A 111 -4.51 49.31 -66.75
CA SER A 111 -3.81 48.23 -67.46
C SER A 111 -4.65 46.99 -67.65
N VAL A 112 -5.52 46.63 -66.67
CA VAL A 112 -6.44 45.48 -66.79
C VAL A 112 -7.55 45.79 -67.81
N TYR A 113 -8.04 47.01 -67.88
CA TYR A 113 -9.04 47.42 -68.92
C TYR A 113 -8.45 47.33 -70.31
N ASP A 114 -7.29 47.94 -70.54
CA ASP A 114 -6.61 47.86 -71.82
C ASP A 114 -6.36 46.39 -72.25
N LEU A 115 -6.10 45.54 -71.26
CA LEU A 115 -5.91 44.08 -71.48
C LEU A 115 -7.19 43.38 -71.90
N LEU A 116 -8.32 43.66 -71.24
CA LEU A 116 -9.61 43.03 -71.50
C LEU A 116 -10.17 43.55 -72.88
N ASP A 117 -10.04 44.84 -73.10
CA ASP A 117 -10.46 45.44 -74.40
C ASP A 117 -9.67 44.86 -75.59
N ALA A 118 -8.36 44.75 -75.42
CA ALA A 118 -7.49 44.12 -76.48
C ALA A 118 -7.73 42.60 -76.66
N ALA A 119 -8.25 41.92 -75.65
CA ALA A 119 -8.57 40.48 -75.65
C ALA A 119 -9.98 40.18 -76.18
N ASP A 120 -10.90 41.17 -76.26
CA ASP A 120 -12.29 40.96 -76.73
C ASP A 120 -12.39 40.71 -78.18
N PRO A 121 -12.90 39.59 -78.64
CA PRO A 121 -13.09 39.29 -80.05
C PRO A 121 -14.09 40.17 -80.78
N ALA A 122 -15.04 40.80 -80.05
CA ALA A 122 -16.15 41.59 -80.53
C ALA A 122 -15.67 42.99 -81.05
N GLU A 123 -14.49 43.44 -80.66
CA GLU A 123 -13.94 44.76 -81.04
C GLU A 123 -12.78 44.62 -82.10
N ALA A 124 -12.86 43.64 -83.02
CA ALA A 124 -11.80 43.33 -83.94
C ALA A 124 -11.41 44.46 -84.91
N ASP A 125 -12.23 45.48 -85.11
CA ASP A 125 -12.07 46.60 -86.04
C ASP A 125 -11.33 47.86 -85.48
N LYS A 126 -10.97 47.86 -84.21
CA LYS A 126 -10.19 48.98 -83.64
C LYS A 126 -8.68 48.71 -83.67
N PRO A 127 -7.83 49.82 -83.78
CA PRO A 127 -6.38 49.64 -83.70
C PRO A 127 -6.04 49.08 -82.30
N ARG A 128 -5.68 47.80 -82.34
CA ARG A 128 -5.37 47.04 -81.06
C ARG A 128 -4.00 47.41 -80.54
N LYS A 129 -3.91 47.72 -79.29
CA LYS A 129 -2.64 47.71 -78.56
C LYS A 129 -2.12 46.24 -78.55
N ASP A 130 -0.82 46.09 -78.70
CA ASP A 130 -0.21 44.75 -78.62
C ASP A 130 -0.44 44.13 -77.25
N LEU A 131 -1.18 43.04 -77.19
CA LEU A 131 -1.45 42.28 -75.93
C LEU A 131 -0.16 41.94 -75.16
N GLY A 132 0.93 41.69 -75.90
CA GLY A 132 2.25 41.40 -75.33
C GLY A 132 2.85 42.65 -74.61
N GLU A 133 2.60 43.85 -75.24
CA GLU A 133 3.07 45.09 -74.60
C GLU A 133 2.30 45.48 -73.37
N ILE A 134 0.97 45.37 -73.39
CA ILE A 134 0.12 45.60 -72.16
C ILE A 134 0.49 44.67 -71.03
N ARG A 135 0.70 43.37 -71.32
CA ARG A 135 1.13 42.38 -70.30
C ARG A 135 2.49 42.76 -69.70
N ARG A 136 3.45 43.19 -70.54
CA ARG A 136 4.77 43.65 -70.06
C ARG A 136 4.67 44.94 -69.23
N MET A 137 3.75 45.86 -69.59
CA MET A 137 3.49 47.04 -68.75
C MET A 137 2.89 46.67 -67.41
N LEU A 138 1.87 45.82 -67.35
CA LEU A 138 1.25 45.32 -66.12
C LEU A 138 2.28 44.61 -65.26
N GLU A 139 3.12 43.75 -65.81
CA GLU A 139 4.20 43.09 -65.10
C GLU A 139 5.20 44.07 -64.51
N LYS A 140 5.62 45.07 -65.29
CA LYS A 140 6.55 46.15 -64.84
C LYS A 140 5.97 46.93 -63.66
N GLN A 141 4.67 47.18 -63.66
CA GLN A 141 3.97 47.91 -62.59
C GLN A 141 3.79 47.01 -61.32
N LEU A 142 3.44 45.72 -61.49
CA LEU A 142 3.23 44.82 -60.37
C LEU A 142 4.55 44.35 -59.74
N ARG A 143 5.63 44.18 -60.52
CA ARG A 143 6.89 43.60 -60.08
C ARG A 143 7.48 44.21 -58.80
N PRO A 144 7.57 45.55 -58.63
CA PRO A 144 8.07 46.13 -57.37
C PRO A 144 7.22 45.77 -56.16
N ILE A 145 5.90 45.71 -56.38
CA ILE A 145 4.92 45.44 -55.33
C ILE A 145 4.92 43.94 -54.97
N LEU A 146 5.05 43.07 -55.99
CA LEU A 146 5.20 41.64 -55.76
C LEU A 146 6.43 41.32 -54.91
N VAL A 147 7.55 42.03 -55.18
CA VAL A 147 8.80 41.86 -54.41
C VAL A 147 8.65 42.39 -53.00
N SER A 148 8.05 43.58 -52.83
CA SER A 148 7.92 44.23 -51.49
C SER A 148 6.99 43.47 -50.54
N HIS A 149 5.99 42.76 -51.07
CA HIS A 149 5.02 41.99 -50.31
C HIS A 149 5.26 40.49 -50.42
N SER A 150 6.39 40.03 -50.94
CA SER A 150 6.77 38.61 -51.05
C SER A 150 5.79 37.78 -51.89
N TYR A 151 5.00 38.39 -52.77
CA TYR A 151 4.17 37.63 -53.71
C TYR A 151 5.00 36.94 -54.76
N ALA A 152 4.71 35.67 -55.02
CA ALA A 152 5.46 34.86 -55.97
C ALA A 152 5.04 35.04 -57.40
N GLY A 153 3.99 35.82 -57.67
CA GLY A 153 3.47 36.11 -59.01
C GLY A 153 2.03 36.60 -58.97
N TYR A 154 1.45 36.78 -60.14
CA TYR A 154 0.06 37.21 -60.27
C TYR A 154 -0.63 36.49 -61.45
N ASN A 155 -1.95 36.37 -61.38
CA ASN A 155 -2.84 36.01 -62.48
C ASN A 155 -3.98 37.04 -62.53
N VAL A 156 -4.41 37.40 -63.76
CA VAL A 156 -5.63 38.19 -64.01
C VAL A 156 -6.65 37.28 -64.67
N PHE A 157 -7.83 37.18 -64.10
CA PHE A 157 -8.93 36.39 -64.64
C PHE A 157 -10.04 37.30 -65.16
N ASP A 158 -10.60 36.98 -66.33
CA ASP A 158 -11.81 37.61 -66.84
C ASP A 158 -13.09 37.10 -66.13
N LYS A 159 -14.28 37.62 -66.53
CA LYS A 159 -15.57 37.17 -65.96
C LYS A 159 -15.88 35.71 -66.29
N SER A 160 -15.28 35.15 -67.33
CA SER A 160 -15.43 33.71 -67.70
C SER A 160 -14.43 32.82 -66.98
N GLN A 161 -13.68 33.37 -65.98
CA GLN A 161 -12.64 32.70 -65.22
C GLN A 161 -11.45 32.21 -66.08
N ARG A 162 -11.20 32.85 -67.23
CA ARG A 162 -10.05 32.57 -68.08
C ARG A 162 -8.91 33.53 -67.74
N ILE A 163 -7.70 33.03 -67.73
CA ILE A 163 -6.48 33.80 -67.43
C ILE A 163 -6.11 34.68 -68.65
N VAL A 164 -6.17 35.97 -68.46
CA VAL A 164 -5.83 36.96 -69.51
C VAL A 164 -4.40 37.47 -69.36
N ALA A 165 -3.85 37.49 -68.14
CA ALA A 165 -2.45 37.79 -67.88
C ALA A 165 -1.95 36.96 -66.70
N ALA A 166 -0.66 36.61 -66.70
CA ALA A 166 -0.04 35.84 -65.61
C ALA A 166 1.46 36.05 -65.64
N THR A 167 2.12 35.92 -64.46
CA THR A 167 3.58 35.86 -64.36
C THR A 167 4.14 34.65 -65.11
N THR A 168 3.40 33.56 -65.17
CA THR A 168 3.76 32.32 -65.92
C THR A 168 2.99 32.30 -67.23
N GLU A 169 3.66 32.59 -68.33
CA GLU A 169 3.04 32.73 -69.67
C GLU A 169 2.22 31.52 -70.14
N GLU A 170 2.65 30.28 -69.73
CA GLU A 170 1.96 29.03 -70.03
C GLU A 170 0.54 28.93 -69.48
N LEU A 171 0.17 29.78 -68.53
CA LEU A 171 -1.16 29.86 -67.91
C LEU A 171 -2.14 30.70 -68.72
N ILE A 172 -1.67 31.55 -69.56
CA ILE A 172 -2.51 32.49 -70.30
C ILE A 172 -3.43 31.78 -71.27
N GLY A 173 -4.71 32.12 -71.26
CA GLY A 173 -5.78 31.49 -72.01
C GLY A 173 -6.38 30.24 -71.40
N ARG A 174 -5.82 29.71 -70.28
CA ARG A 174 -6.41 28.58 -69.57
C ARG A 174 -7.54 29.02 -68.67
N GLU A 175 -8.49 28.12 -68.44
CA GLU A 175 -9.55 28.31 -67.43
C GLU A 175 -9.04 27.96 -66.03
N ALA A 176 -9.72 28.52 -65.02
CA ALA A 176 -9.42 28.18 -63.63
C ALA A 176 -9.61 26.72 -63.33
N ILE A 177 -8.72 26.12 -62.56
CA ILE A 177 -8.84 24.77 -62.10
C ILE A 177 -9.99 24.61 -61.06
N PRO A 178 -10.63 23.44 -60.97
CA PRO A 178 -11.77 23.21 -60.09
C PRO A 178 -11.51 23.60 -58.62
N GLU A 179 -10.31 23.32 -58.10
CA GLU A 179 -9.90 23.62 -56.73
C GLU A 179 -9.90 25.13 -56.42
N PHE A 180 -9.69 25.94 -57.44
CA PHE A 180 -9.61 27.40 -57.35
C PHE A 180 -10.88 28.11 -57.81
N ALA A 181 -11.77 27.47 -58.58
CA ALA A 181 -12.98 28.07 -59.14
C ALA A 181 -13.93 28.64 -58.10
N GLY A 182 -14.04 28.01 -56.90
CA GLY A 182 -14.85 28.49 -55.81
C GLY A 182 -14.36 29.85 -55.25
N VAL A 183 -13.05 30.05 -55.15
CA VAL A 183 -12.41 31.27 -54.67
C VAL A 183 -12.64 32.40 -55.67
N LEU A 184 -12.48 32.12 -56.95
CA LEU A 184 -12.73 33.08 -58.04
C LEU A 184 -14.21 33.50 -58.11
N THR A 185 -15.13 32.56 -57.94
CA THR A 185 -16.58 32.82 -57.90
C THR A 185 -16.93 33.81 -56.77
N ARG A 186 -16.33 33.66 -55.59
CA ARG A 186 -16.49 34.63 -54.49
C ARG A 186 -15.91 35.98 -54.84
N ALA A 187 -14.75 36.02 -55.47
CA ALA A 187 -14.10 37.26 -55.92
C ALA A 187 -14.94 37.97 -56.98
N LEU A 188 -15.53 37.26 -57.95
CA LEU A 188 -16.44 37.79 -58.97
C LEU A 188 -17.79 38.27 -58.39
N ARG A 189 -18.13 37.88 -57.17
CA ARG A 189 -19.26 38.44 -56.40
C ARG A 189 -18.89 39.70 -55.59
N GLY A 190 -17.64 40.13 -55.65
CA GLY A 190 -17.16 41.35 -55.01
C GLY A 190 -16.42 41.17 -53.69
N GLU A 191 -16.17 39.95 -53.27
CA GLU A 191 -15.44 39.63 -52.06
C GLU A 191 -13.95 39.52 -52.34
N THR A 192 -13.10 40.23 -51.60
CA THR A 192 -11.67 39.93 -51.61
C THR A 192 -11.39 38.76 -50.69
N THR A 193 -10.90 37.70 -51.24
CA THR A 193 -10.83 36.39 -50.57
C THR A 193 -9.52 35.70 -50.81
N ILE A 194 -9.16 34.77 -49.91
CA ILE A 194 -8.00 33.91 -50.02
C ILE A 194 -8.49 32.43 -49.99
N GLY A 195 -7.92 31.61 -50.85
CA GLY A 195 -8.21 30.19 -50.86
C GLY A 195 -7.20 29.36 -50.11
N PRO A 196 -7.55 28.10 -49.73
CA PRO A 196 -6.58 27.17 -49.14
C PRO A 196 -5.45 26.86 -50.13
N PRO A 197 -4.26 26.44 -49.65
CA PRO A 197 -3.19 25.95 -50.49
C PRO A 197 -3.59 24.74 -51.35
N PHE A 198 -3.11 24.71 -52.60
CA PHE A 198 -3.29 23.59 -53.52
C PHE A 198 -2.04 23.38 -54.37
N GLY A 199 -1.89 22.24 -55.03
CA GLY A 199 -0.75 21.91 -55.89
C GLY A 199 -0.82 22.61 -57.22
N SER A 200 0.28 23.21 -57.69
CA SER A 200 0.36 23.87 -59.00
C SER A 200 0.14 22.87 -60.12
N VAL A 201 -0.63 23.27 -61.14
CA VAL A 201 -0.87 22.47 -62.36
C VAL A 201 0.29 22.64 -63.36
N VAL A 202 0.98 23.76 -63.31
CA VAL A 202 2.13 24.08 -64.17
C VAL A 202 3.44 23.90 -63.42
N MET A 203 4.52 23.82 -64.19
CA MET A 203 5.87 23.74 -63.63
C MET A 203 6.25 25.06 -62.95
N LEU A 204 6.39 25.01 -61.65
CA LEU A 204 6.83 26.17 -60.84
C LEU A 204 8.15 25.84 -60.13
N LYS A 205 8.91 26.88 -59.80
CA LYS A 205 10.11 26.72 -58.98
C LYS A 205 9.70 26.42 -57.54
N ASP A 206 10.20 25.33 -57.01
CA ASP A 206 10.06 24.99 -55.59
C ASP A 206 11.03 25.79 -54.69
N GLU A 207 11.11 25.45 -53.42
CA GLU A 207 12.01 26.08 -52.45
C GLU A 207 13.49 25.99 -52.85
N THR A 208 13.86 24.89 -53.56
CA THR A 208 15.23 24.65 -54.03
C THR A 208 15.55 25.30 -55.36
N GLY A 209 14.56 25.98 -55.99
CA GLY A 209 14.67 26.62 -57.29
C GLY A 209 14.48 25.64 -58.48
N ARG A 210 14.14 24.36 -58.27
CA ARG A 210 13.87 23.34 -59.31
C ARG A 210 12.45 23.51 -59.83
N LEU A 211 12.28 23.33 -61.14
CA LEU A 211 10.97 23.35 -61.79
C LEU A 211 10.26 22.00 -61.58
N ARG A 212 9.07 22.04 -60.96
CA ARG A 212 8.19 20.85 -60.85
C ARG A 212 6.71 21.25 -60.86
N SER A 213 5.84 20.31 -61.15
CA SER A 213 4.39 20.43 -60.94
C SER A 213 4.06 20.05 -59.48
N GLY A 214 2.86 20.45 -59.00
CA GLY A 214 2.42 20.17 -57.63
C GLY A 214 3.07 21.02 -56.57
N VAL A 215 3.78 22.11 -56.93
CA VAL A 215 4.34 23.05 -55.96
C VAL A 215 3.19 23.68 -55.17
N PRO A 216 3.24 23.69 -53.82
CA PRO A 216 2.21 24.32 -53.02
C PRO A 216 1.99 25.78 -53.39
N THR A 217 0.77 26.12 -53.64
CA THR A 217 0.40 27.44 -54.17
C THR A 217 -0.89 27.92 -53.49
N MET A 218 -0.93 29.19 -53.18
CA MET A 218 -2.09 29.85 -52.55
C MET A 218 -2.32 31.18 -53.23
N PHE A 219 -3.55 31.62 -53.40
CA PHE A 219 -3.87 32.90 -54.01
C PHE A 219 -4.78 33.73 -53.12
N VAL A 220 -4.47 35.01 -53.06
CA VAL A 220 -5.42 36.05 -52.61
C VAL A 220 -6.01 36.70 -53.84
N CYS A 221 -7.34 36.73 -53.91
CA CYS A 221 -8.10 37.21 -55.05
C CYS A 221 -8.87 38.48 -54.70
N ALA A 222 -8.68 39.52 -55.52
CA ALA A 222 -9.38 40.80 -55.34
C ALA A 222 -10.11 41.13 -56.66
N PRO A 223 -11.38 41.58 -56.57
CA PRO A 223 -12.12 42.06 -57.74
C PRO A 223 -11.56 43.35 -58.25
N VAL A 224 -11.33 43.46 -59.56
CA VAL A 224 -11.00 44.68 -60.29
C VAL A 224 -12.31 45.29 -60.77
N ARG A 225 -12.56 46.57 -60.40
CA ARG A 225 -13.83 47.27 -60.66
C ARG A 225 -13.61 48.37 -61.71
N ASP A 226 -14.61 48.54 -62.57
CA ASP A 226 -14.63 49.64 -63.50
C ASP A 226 -15.02 50.99 -62.84
N ALA A 227 -15.14 52.07 -63.69
CA ALA A 227 -15.55 53.40 -63.24
C ALA A 227 -16.98 53.43 -62.69
N SER A 228 -17.81 52.42 -63.06
CA SER A 228 -19.17 52.23 -62.61
C SER A 228 -19.29 51.30 -61.39
N PHE A 229 -18.15 50.89 -60.80
CA PHE A 229 -18.02 49.94 -59.71
C PHE A 229 -18.42 48.50 -60.06
N GLU A 230 -18.66 48.22 -61.37
CA GLU A 230 -18.91 46.85 -61.83
C GLU A 230 -17.59 46.06 -61.90
N ILE A 231 -17.67 44.75 -61.53
CA ILE A 231 -16.53 43.85 -61.52
C ILE A 231 -16.23 43.39 -62.94
N VAL A 232 -15.05 43.65 -63.42
CA VAL A 232 -14.61 43.33 -64.76
C VAL A 232 -13.61 42.20 -64.85
N ALA A 233 -12.81 42.06 -63.80
CA ALA A 233 -11.76 41.04 -63.69
C ALA A 233 -11.49 40.69 -62.23
N VAL A 234 -10.66 39.69 -62.01
CA VAL A 234 -10.10 39.34 -60.69
C VAL A 234 -8.57 39.31 -60.78
N LEU A 235 -7.96 40.10 -59.93
CA LEU A 235 -6.51 40.02 -59.70
C LEU A 235 -6.22 39.02 -58.62
N ALA A 236 -5.51 37.94 -58.97
CA ALA A 236 -5.09 36.89 -58.04
C ALA A 236 -3.56 37.00 -57.82
N LEU A 237 -3.16 37.24 -56.58
CA LEU A 237 -1.76 37.34 -56.19
C LEU A 237 -1.31 36.02 -55.61
N ARG A 238 -0.25 35.44 -56.16
CA ARG A 238 0.26 34.14 -55.72
C ARG A 238 1.13 34.26 -54.51
N ILE A 239 0.83 33.45 -53.50
CA ILE A 239 1.57 33.29 -52.24
C ILE A 239 2.20 31.91 -52.23
N ARG A 240 3.36 31.80 -51.60
CA ARG A 240 3.99 30.52 -51.25
C ARG A 240 3.62 30.12 -49.82
N PRO A 241 2.73 29.18 -49.61
CA PRO A 241 2.27 28.81 -48.28
C PRO A 241 3.37 28.19 -47.40
N GLU A 242 4.38 27.57 -48.00
CA GLU A 242 5.54 27.02 -47.34
C GLU A 242 6.40 28.07 -46.59
N LEU A 243 6.35 29.31 -47.00
CA LEU A 243 7.13 30.42 -46.39
C LEU A 243 6.40 31.06 -45.21
N GLU A 244 5.55 32.04 -45.44
CA GLU A 244 4.96 32.85 -44.36
C GLU A 244 3.81 32.14 -43.65
N PHE A 245 2.92 31.47 -44.42
CA PHE A 245 1.76 30.77 -43.84
C PHE A 245 2.21 29.69 -42.87
N THR A 246 3.13 28.81 -43.31
CA THR A 246 3.70 27.75 -42.44
C THR A 246 4.50 28.37 -41.30
N ARG A 247 5.29 29.43 -41.54
CA ARG A 247 6.10 30.04 -40.49
C ARG A 247 5.27 30.62 -39.36
N ILE A 248 4.10 31.21 -39.63
CA ILE A 248 3.19 31.72 -38.60
C ILE A 248 2.78 30.59 -37.64
N LEU A 249 2.41 29.41 -38.17
CA LEU A 249 2.00 28.25 -37.43
C LEU A 249 3.15 27.55 -36.67
N GLN A 250 4.40 27.89 -37.01
CA GLN A 250 5.60 27.34 -36.36
C GLN A 250 6.27 28.32 -35.37
N LEU A 251 5.75 29.54 -35.21
CA LEU A 251 6.31 30.55 -34.30
C LEU A 251 6.07 30.19 -32.84
N GLY A 252 4.88 29.68 -32.51
CA GLY A 252 4.54 29.22 -31.18
C GLY A 252 5.04 27.80 -30.95
N ARG A 253 5.82 27.62 -29.88
CA ARG A 253 6.37 26.30 -29.53
C ARG A 253 5.99 25.94 -28.10
N PHE A 254 5.34 24.81 -27.95
CA PHE A 254 5.16 24.19 -26.65
C PHE A 254 6.19 23.07 -26.49
N GLY A 255 7.25 23.32 -25.71
CA GLY A 255 8.32 22.36 -25.51
C GLY A 255 9.11 22.01 -26.79
N GLU A 256 9.66 20.82 -26.83
CA GLU A 256 10.45 20.30 -27.96
C GLU A 256 9.59 19.58 -29.01
N SER A 257 8.54 18.85 -28.57
CA SER A 257 7.67 18.06 -29.44
C SER A 257 6.40 18.78 -29.89
N GLY A 258 6.18 20.01 -29.44
CA GLY A 258 5.01 20.79 -29.80
C GLY A 258 5.05 21.25 -31.27
N GLU A 259 3.94 21.11 -31.99
CA GLU A 259 3.76 21.64 -33.32
C GLU A 259 2.34 22.17 -33.53
N THR A 260 2.22 23.20 -34.38
CA THR A 260 0.93 23.67 -34.89
C THR A 260 0.93 23.57 -36.40
N TYR A 261 -0.15 23.06 -36.93
CA TYR A 261 -0.33 22.85 -38.38
C TYR A 261 -1.77 23.14 -38.82
N ALA A 262 -1.93 23.47 -40.09
CA ALA A 262 -3.21 23.65 -40.72
C ALA A 262 -3.55 22.47 -41.69
N PHE A 263 -4.83 22.20 -41.85
CA PHE A 263 -5.36 21.15 -42.70
C PHE A 263 -6.70 21.54 -43.33
N ASP A 264 -7.04 20.91 -44.43
CA ASP A 264 -8.29 21.11 -45.15
C ASP A 264 -9.42 20.19 -44.62
N LYS A 265 -10.61 20.29 -45.25
CA LYS A 265 -11.80 19.47 -44.94
C LYS A 265 -11.63 17.97 -45.18
N THR A 266 -10.59 17.56 -45.89
CA THR A 266 -10.27 16.13 -46.14
C THR A 266 -9.25 15.60 -45.11
N GLY A 267 -8.78 16.45 -44.20
CA GLY A 267 -7.69 16.14 -43.27
C GLY A 267 -6.30 16.16 -43.94
N LEU A 268 -6.16 16.75 -45.13
CA LEU A 268 -4.87 16.91 -45.76
C LEU A 268 -4.14 18.13 -45.17
N MET A 269 -2.89 17.97 -44.81
CA MET A 269 -2.07 19.08 -44.30
C MET A 269 -1.84 20.12 -45.40
N VAL A 270 -2.10 21.38 -45.04
CA VAL A 270 -1.91 22.53 -45.95
C VAL A 270 -0.79 23.48 -45.42
N SER A 271 -0.11 23.08 -44.36
CA SER A 271 1.16 23.64 -43.89
C SER A 271 2.22 22.54 -43.75
N ASN A 272 3.50 22.91 -43.66
CA ASN A 272 4.53 21.92 -43.37
C ASN A 272 4.52 21.54 -41.89
N SER A 273 4.76 20.27 -41.61
CA SER A 273 5.12 19.79 -40.27
C SER A 273 6.57 20.19 -39.95
N ARG A 274 6.86 20.40 -38.68
CA ARG A 274 8.26 20.52 -38.26
C ARG A 274 8.98 19.17 -38.17
N PHE A 275 8.24 18.06 -38.29
CA PHE A 275 8.74 16.67 -38.21
C PHE A 275 8.81 15.98 -39.58
N ASP A 276 9.02 16.72 -40.66
CA ASP A 276 9.11 16.15 -42.00
C ASP A 276 10.16 15.02 -42.11
N GLU A 277 11.32 15.17 -41.45
CA GLU A 277 12.34 14.10 -41.37
C GLU A 277 11.83 12.83 -40.71
N GLU A 278 11.12 12.98 -39.57
CA GLU A 278 10.54 11.86 -38.86
C GLU A 278 9.42 11.18 -39.71
N LEU A 279 8.65 11.97 -40.44
CA LEU A 279 7.65 11.47 -41.38
C LEU A 279 8.29 10.70 -42.56
N ILE A 280 9.48 11.07 -43.01
CA ILE A 280 10.28 10.33 -44.00
C ILE A 280 10.78 9.01 -43.37
N LEU A 281 11.40 9.07 -42.19
CA LEU A 281 11.93 7.89 -41.48
C LEU A 281 10.84 6.86 -41.16
N THR A 282 9.62 7.31 -40.84
CA THR A 282 8.49 6.43 -40.59
C THR A 282 7.79 5.91 -41.86
N GLY A 283 8.19 6.38 -43.02
CA GLY A 283 7.64 5.99 -44.35
C GLY A 283 6.27 6.62 -44.62
N ILE A 284 5.91 7.69 -43.92
CA ILE A 284 4.69 8.48 -44.22
C ILE A 284 4.94 9.39 -45.40
N LEU A 285 6.12 9.99 -45.49
CA LEU A 285 6.62 10.70 -46.65
C LEU A 285 7.62 9.82 -47.42
N PRO A 286 7.75 10.05 -48.74
CA PRO A 286 8.75 9.35 -49.53
C PRO A 286 10.17 9.73 -49.11
N ASP A 287 11.11 8.80 -49.19
CA ASP A 287 12.53 9.02 -48.85
C ASP A 287 13.22 9.88 -49.95
N ARG A 288 13.03 11.19 -49.82
CA ARG A 288 13.63 12.21 -50.69
C ARG A 288 13.83 13.51 -49.90
N ASP A 289 14.94 14.19 -50.13
CA ASP A 289 15.31 15.44 -49.42
C ASP A 289 14.29 16.59 -49.61
N ASP A 290 13.53 16.57 -50.71
CA ASP A 290 12.53 17.56 -51.04
C ASP A 290 11.10 17.17 -50.63
N ALA A 291 10.93 16.03 -49.92
CA ALA A 291 9.63 15.62 -49.42
C ALA A 291 9.17 16.55 -48.30
N ARG A 292 7.96 17.07 -48.43
CA ARG A 292 7.32 17.96 -47.44
C ARG A 292 5.92 17.44 -47.14
N SER A 293 5.47 17.71 -45.91
CA SER A 293 4.16 17.27 -45.44
C SER A 293 3.01 18.05 -46.08
N ILE A 294 3.22 19.32 -46.41
CA ILE A 294 2.21 20.15 -47.10
C ILE A 294 1.69 19.46 -48.36
N LEU A 295 0.39 19.30 -48.50
CA LEU A 295 -0.35 18.64 -49.60
C LEU A 295 0.01 17.17 -49.80
N ASN A 296 0.79 16.54 -48.93
CA ASN A 296 1.22 15.15 -49.07
C ASN A 296 0.81 14.26 -47.89
N VAL A 297 0.55 14.82 -46.73
CA VAL A 297 0.21 14.05 -45.54
C VAL A 297 -1.23 14.27 -45.15
N GLN A 298 -2.00 13.17 -45.12
CA GLN A 298 -3.32 13.17 -44.45
C GLN A 298 -3.15 12.85 -42.95
N LEU A 299 -3.93 13.56 -42.10
CA LEU A 299 -3.94 13.39 -40.66
C LEU A 299 -4.74 12.15 -40.26
N ARG A 300 -4.11 10.98 -40.40
CA ARG A 300 -4.72 9.67 -40.13
C ARG A 300 -4.02 8.99 -38.97
N ASP A 301 -4.82 8.36 -38.07
CA ASP A 301 -4.32 7.58 -36.94
C ASP A 301 -3.85 6.19 -37.42
N PRO A 302 -2.58 5.85 -37.33
CA PRO A 302 -2.05 4.55 -37.76
C PRO A 302 -2.41 3.40 -36.82
N GLY A 303 -3.01 3.66 -35.64
CA GLY A 303 -3.37 2.66 -34.67
C GLY A 303 -2.29 2.34 -33.63
N GLY A 304 -1.07 2.87 -33.77
CA GLY A 304 0.04 2.68 -32.84
C GLY A 304 1.22 3.58 -33.18
N ASN A 305 2.18 3.71 -32.26
CA ASN A 305 3.32 4.62 -32.38
C ASN A 305 4.35 4.12 -33.42
N MET A 306 4.38 4.78 -34.59
CA MET A 306 5.29 4.45 -35.70
C MET A 306 6.74 4.81 -35.36
N ALA A 307 6.97 5.82 -34.51
CA ALA A 307 8.32 6.19 -34.08
C ALA A 307 8.96 5.11 -33.20
N GLU A 308 8.15 4.30 -32.53
CA GLU A 308 8.59 3.12 -31.73
C GLU A 308 8.58 1.81 -32.54
N GLY A 309 8.43 1.90 -33.87
CA GLY A 309 8.51 0.74 -34.77
C GLY A 309 7.18 0.06 -35.08
N PHE A 310 6.04 0.61 -34.64
CA PHE A 310 4.73 0.07 -35.02
C PHE A 310 4.55 0.15 -36.52
N ARG A 311 3.98 -0.88 -37.14
CA ARG A 311 3.63 -0.92 -38.57
C ARG A 311 2.13 -1.17 -38.70
N PRO A 312 1.38 -0.24 -39.35
CA PRO A 312 -0.06 -0.38 -39.54
C PRO A 312 -0.38 -1.64 -40.41
N LYS A 313 -1.46 -2.33 -40.03
CA LYS A 313 -1.97 -3.51 -40.78
C LYS A 313 -2.89 -3.13 -41.94
N VAL A 314 -3.40 -1.90 -41.95
CA VAL A 314 -4.32 -1.37 -42.96
C VAL A 314 -3.64 -0.25 -43.74
N ARG A 315 -4.06 -0.06 -44.99
CA ARG A 315 -3.55 1.02 -45.86
C ARG A 315 -3.84 2.38 -45.21
N ARG A 316 -2.98 3.36 -45.47
CA ARG A 316 -3.15 4.70 -44.89
C ARG A 316 -4.50 5.33 -45.25
N SER A 317 -4.98 5.14 -46.53
CA SER A 317 -6.29 5.62 -46.96
C SER A 317 -7.49 5.05 -46.21
N GLU A 318 -7.33 3.89 -45.57
CA GLU A 318 -8.37 3.19 -44.81
C GLU A 318 -8.32 3.52 -43.30
N GLN A 319 -7.24 4.15 -42.84
CA GLN A 319 -7.10 4.58 -41.46
C GLN A 319 -8.06 5.72 -41.15
N PRO A 320 -8.61 5.79 -39.94
CA PRO A 320 -9.47 6.92 -39.53
C PRO A 320 -8.66 8.22 -39.44
N LEU A 321 -9.29 9.36 -39.62
CA LEU A 321 -8.68 10.64 -39.32
C LEU A 321 -8.32 10.72 -37.83
N THR A 322 -7.30 11.51 -37.49
CA THR A 322 -6.96 11.80 -36.08
C THR A 322 -8.14 12.44 -35.36
N THR A 323 -8.16 12.31 -34.04
CA THR A 323 -9.24 12.89 -33.20
C THR A 323 -9.34 14.40 -33.38
N SER A 324 -8.21 15.12 -33.45
CA SER A 324 -8.14 16.56 -33.67
C SER A 324 -8.74 16.96 -35.00
N ALA A 325 -8.34 16.27 -36.10
CA ALA A 325 -8.85 16.56 -37.42
C ALA A 325 -10.35 16.26 -37.55
N THR A 326 -10.80 15.11 -37.04
CA THR A 326 -12.23 14.74 -37.09
C THR A 326 -13.11 15.74 -36.35
N ALA A 327 -12.72 16.13 -35.15
CA ALA A 327 -13.48 17.07 -34.33
C ALA A 327 -13.48 18.50 -34.89
N ALA A 328 -12.34 18.95 -35.45
CA ALA A 328 -12.27 20.28 -36.09
C ALA A 328 -13.14 20.33 -37.34
N ILE A 329 -13.04 19.36 -38.26
CA ILE A 329 -13.82 19.30 -39.52
C ILE A 329 -15.33 19.25 -39.23
N ALA A 330 -15.77 18.67 -38.14
CA ALA A 330 -17.17 18.71 -37.67
C ALA A 330 -17.61 20.12 -37.23
N GLY A 331 -16.75 21.15 -37.37
CA GLY A 331 -17.02 22.54 -37.00
C GLY A 331 -16.76 22.86 -35.54
N GLY A 332 -16.10 21.94 -34.80
CA GLY A 332 -15.81 22.08 -33.38
C GLY A 332 -14.48 22.79 -33.09
N SER A 333 -14.42 23.55 -31.99
CA SER A 333 -13.18 23.88 -31.30
C SER A 333 -13.11 23.06 -30.03
N GLY A 334 -11.92 22.59 -29.68
CA GLY A 334 -11.77 21.74 -28.50
C GLY A 334 -10.33 21.58 -28.06
N VAL A 335 -10.17 20.94 -26.90
CA VAL A 335 -8.89 20.54 -26.34
C VAL A 335 -9.00 19.13 -25.75
N ASN A 336 -8.00 18.33 -25.97
CA ASN A 336 -7.91 17.02 -25.36
C ASN A 336 -6.59 16.90 -24.59
N ILE A 337 -6.69 16.76 -23.28
CA ILE A 337 -5.58 16.56 -22.35
C ILE A 337 -5.53 15.13 -21.79
N GLU A 338 -6.47 14.25 -22.16
CA GLU A 338 -6.42 12.83 -21.78
C GLU A 338 -5.52 12.01 -22.72
N GLY A 339 -5.30 12.52 -23.91
CA GLY A 339 -4.42 11.95 -24.92
C GLY A 339 -5.15 11.27 -26.07
N TYR A 340 -4.61 11.43 -27.27
CA TYR A 340 -5.01 10.75 -28.50
C TYR A 340 -3.78 10.50 -29.37
N ARG A 341 -3.90 9.69 -30.43
CA ARG A 341 -2.78 9.46 -31.34
C ARG A 341 -2.80 10.48 -32.47
N ASN A 342 -1.65 11.12 -32.71
CA ASN A 342 -1.45 12.00 -33.86
C ASN A 342 -1.21 11.20 -35.16
N SER A 343 -0.90 11.89 -36.25
CA SER A 343 -0.67 11.26 -37.58
C SER A 343 0.54 10.33 -37.64
N ARG A 344 1.44 10.36 -36.67
CA ARG A 344 2.57 9.46 -36.47
C ARG A 344 2.24 8.32 -35.52
N GLY A 345 1.05 8.35 -34.90
CA GLY A 345 0.62 7.41 -33.89
C GLY A 345 1.21 7.70 -32.50
N VAL A 346 1.92 8.79 -32.33
CA VAL A 346 2.47 9.20 -31.04
C VAL A 346 1.33 9.68 -30.14
N PRO A 347 1.24 9.20 -28.89
CA PRO A 347 0.29 9.73 -27.91
C PRO A 347 0.54 11.21 -27.70
N SER A 348 -0.43 12.05 -28.01
CA SER A 348 -0.32 13.52 -27.98
C SER A 348 -1.51 14.12 -27.28
N LEU A 349 -1.30 15.33 -26.74
CA LEU A 349 -2.32 16.22 -26.24
C LEU A 349 -2.45 17.36 -27.24
N GLY A 350 -3.64 17.93 -27.38
CA GLY A 350 -3.75 19.01 -28.36
C GLY A 350 -5.05 19.81 -28.22
N ALA A 351 -5.03 20.96 -28.87
CA ALA A 351 -6.19 21.81 -29.09
C ALA A 351 -6.40 22.03 -30.58
N TRP A 352 -7.63 22.23 -31.01
CA TRP A 352 -7.96 22.41 -32.42
C TRP A 352 -9.11 23.40 -32.59
N MET A 353 -9.16 24.03 -33.76
CA MET A 353 -10.21 24.96 -34.15
C MET A 353 -10.46 24.88 -35.65
N TRP A 354 -11.71 24.97 -36.06
CA TRP A 354 -12.10 25.12 -37.46
C TRP A 354 -12.33 26.59 -37.80
N LEU A 355 -11.79 27.06 -38.91
CA LEU A 355 -11.96 28.41 -39.45
C LEU A 355 -12.88 28.38 -40.69
N PRO A 356 -14.20 28.52 -40.51
CA PRO A 356 -15.18 28.30 -41.58
C PRO A 356 -14.98 29.23 -42.77
N GLN A 357 -14.54 30.47 -42.49
CA GLN A 357 -14.34 31.50 -43.54
C GLN A 357 -13.25 31.13 -44.56
N TYR A 358 -12.28 30.27 -44.13
CA TYR A 358 -11.12 29.90 -44.91
C TYR A 358 -11.10 28.43 -45.24
N GLU A 359 -12.11 27.67 -44.81
CA GLU A 359 -12.20 26.18 -44.91
C GLU A 359 -10.94 25.47 -44.39
N LEU A 360 -10.39 25.97 -43.30
CA LEU A 360 -9.17 25.48 -42.69
C LEU A 360 -9.38 25.01 -41.26
N GLY A 361 -8.84 23.86 -40.91
CA GLY A 361 -8.61 23.43 -39.54
C GLY A 361 -7.20 23.80 -39.09
N VAL A 362 -7.07 24.23 -37.82
CA VAL A 362 -5.77 24.46 -37.17
C VAL A 362 -5.71 23.61 -35.92
N ALA A 363 -4.63 22.88 -35.71
CA ALA A 363 -4.42 22.08 -34.51
C ALA A 363 -3.01 22.32 -33.97
N THR A 364 -2.94 22.44 -32.65
CA THR A 364 -1.69 22.48 -31.87
C THR A 364 -1.59 21.21 -31.05
N GLU A 365 -0.49 20.49 -31.17
CA GLU A 365 -0.25 19.21 -30.50
C GLU A 365 1.10 19.19 -29.80
N VAL A 366 1.19 18.39 -28.72
CA VAL A 366 2.43 18.10 -27.98
C VAL A 366 2.43 16.66 -27.54
N ASN A 367 3.58 16.01 -27.52
CA ASN A 367 3.69 14.62 -27.05
C ASN A 367 3.31 14.51 -25.57
N MET A 368 2.43 13.53 -25.27
CA MET A 368 1.94 13.28 -23.92
C MET A 368 3.06 13.01 -22.91
N VAL A 369 4.11 12.30 -23.34
CA VAL A 369 5.27 11.97 -22.50
C VAL A 369 6.00 13.24 -22.06
N GLU A 370 6.18 14.18 -22.97
CA GLU A 370 6.83 15.47 -22.66
C GLU A 370 5.94 16.36 -21.79
N ALA A 371 4.68 16.50 -22.16
CA ALA A 371 3.72 17.35 -21.44
C ALA A 371 3.54 16.91 -19.99
N TYR A 372 3.55 15.59 -19.72
CA TYR A 372 3.42 15.04 -18.37
C TYR A 372 4.76 14.68 -17.70
N LYS A 373 5.91 14.96 -18.32
CA LYS A 373 7.23 14.73 -17.73
C LYS A 373 7.39 15.32 -16.32
N PRO A 374 6.96 16.60 -16.04
CA PRO A 374 7.04 17.14 -14.70
C PRO A 374 6.18 16.37 -13.69
N LEU A 375 5.02 15.86 -14.11
CA LEU A 375 4.13 15.06 -13.27
C LEU A 375 4.73 13.69 -12.95
N THR A 376 5.39 13.05 -13.91
CA THR A 376 6.07 11.76 -13.68
C THR A 376 7.24 11.92 -12.72
N ILE A 377 8.04 12.97 -12.86
CA ILE A 377 9.14 13.30 -11.91
C ILE A 377 8.56 13.50 -10.50
N LEU A 378 7.50 14.27 -10.37
CA LEU A 378 6.82 14.51 -9.10
C LEU A 378 6.33 13.19 -8.47
N GLN A 379 5.72 12.31 -9.25
CA GLN A 379 5.25 11.00 -8.78
C GLN A 379 6.41 10.13 -8.28
N TRP A 380 7.52 10.11 -8.98
CA TRP A 380 8.71 9.34 -8.56
C TRP A 380 9.33 9.90 -7.28
N THR A 381 9.42 11.22 -7.15
CA THR A 381 9.94 11.86 -5.92
C THR A 381 9.05 11.58 -4.71
N PHE A 382 7.73 11.65 -4.85
CA PHE A 382 6.81 11.29 -3.77
C PHE A 382 6.90 9.80 -3.40
N ARG A 383 6.97 8.89 -4.37
CA ARG A 383 7.13 7.45 -4.12
C ARG A 383 8.45 7.15 -3.39
N SER A 384 9.54 7.79 -3.80
CA SER A 384 10.85 7.63 -3.16
C SER A 384 10.84 8.14 -1.72
N LEU A 385 10.22 9.30 -1.47
CA LEU A 385 10.07 9.86 -0.14
C LEU A 385 9.24 8.96 0.78
N LEU A 386 8.11 8.42 0.28
CA LEU A 386 7.29 7.47 1.02
C LEU A 386 8.03 6.17 1.32
N GLY A 387 8.82 5.67 0.37
CA GLY A 387 9.68 4.51 0.56
C GLY A 387 10.71 4.73 1.68
N LEU A 388 11.36 5.89 1.72
CA LEU A 388 12.31 6.26 2.77
C LEU A 388 11.63 6.40 4.14
N LEU A 389 10.44 6.99 4.20
CA LEU A 389 9.64 7.10 5.44
C LEU A 389 9.24 5.72 5.96
N ALA A 390 8.79 4.83 5.09
CA ALA A 390 8.44 3.46 5.47
C ALA A 390 9.66 2.68 5.98
N ALA A 391 10.80 2.79 5.29
CA ALA A 391 12.05 2.16 5.72
C ALA A 391 12.54 2.69 7.07
N SER A 392 12.47 4.01 7.28
CA SER A 392 12.80 4.66 8.56
C SER A 392 11.89 4.18 9.70
N SER A 393 10.57 4.14 9.47
CA SER A 393 9.60 3.64 10.44
C SER A 393 9.86 2.18 10.81
N PHE A 394 10.19 1.35 9.82
CA PHE A 394 10.54 -0.06 10.04
C PHE A 394 11.85 -0.22 10.83
N ALA A 395 12.87 0.61 10.54
CA ALA A 395 14.13 0.62 11.29
C ALA A 395 13.91 1.02 12.75
N ILE A 396 13.10 2.05 13.00
CA ILE A 396 12.73 2.49 14.38
C ILE A 396 11.98 1.37 15.11
N PHE A 397 11.06 0.67 14.42
CA PHE A 397 10.36 -0.48 14.98
C PHE A 397 11.33 -1.59 15.40
N LEU A 398 12.24 -2.01 14.50
CA LEU A 398 13.25 -3.03 14.81
C LEU A 398 14.14 -2.61 15.98
N PHE A 399 14.60 -1.35 15.99
CA PHE A 399 15.39 -0.80 17.08
C PHE A 399 14.64 -0.82 18.42
N SER A 400 13.36 -0.41 18.41
CA SER A 400 12.52 -0.44 19.61
C SER A 400 12.35 -1.85 20.17
N VAL A 401 12.14 -2.85 19.29
CA VAL A 401 12.06 -4.26 19.69
C VAL A 401 13.38 -4.76 20.29
N ARG A 402 14.51 -4.37 19.69
CA ARG A 402 15.85 -4.73 20.20
C ARG A 402 16.13 -4.11 21.57
N VAL A 403 15.82 -2.83 21.73
CA VAL A 403 15.98 -2.12 23.03
C VAL A 403 15.09 -2.72 24.11
N ALA A 404 13.84 -3.05 23.79
CA ALA A 404 12.93 -3.70 24.71
C ALA A 404 13.47 -5.06 25.17
N LYS A 405 14.01 -5.87 24.24
CA LYS A 405 14.62 -7.17 24.56
C LYS A 405 15.88 -7.03 25.43
N LEU A 406 16.75 -6.06 25.13
CA LEU A 406 17.97 -5.79 25.92
C LEU A 406 17.64 -5.32 27.34
N ASN A 407 16.69 -4.40 27.50
CA ASN A 407 16.24 -3.94 28.80
C ASN A 407 15.66 -5.06 29.65
N ARG A 408 14.89 -5.97 29.02
CA ARG A 408 14.34 -7.14 29.69
C ARG A 408 15.42 -8.09 30.19
N ASN A 409 16.42 -8.38 29.35
CA ASN A 409 17.55 -9.24 29.73
C ASN A 409 18.39 -8.59 30.84
N ALA A 410 18.60 -7.28 30.80
CA ALA A 410 19.31 -6.55 31.86
C ALA A 410 18.55 -6.55 33.19
N GLN A 411 17.21 -6.42 33.17
CA GLN A 411 16.40 -6.52 34.37
C GLN A 411 16.44 -7.92 34.99
N MET A 412 16.37 -8.98 34.17
CA MET A 412 16.46 -10.36 34.66
C MET A 412 17.84 -10.66 35.26
N ALA A 413 18.92 -10.21 34.61
CA ALA A 413 20.29 -10.36 35.15
C ALA A 413 20.52 -9.56 36.43
N ALA A 414 19.84 -8.43 36.63
CA ALA A 414 19.91 -7.64 37.86
C ALA A 414 19.17 -8.30 39.02
N ILE A 415 18.15 -9.13 38.75
CA ILE A 415 17.40 -9.89 39.77
C ILE A 415 18.22 -11.11 40.25
N GLU A 416 19.01 -11.74 39.37
CA GLU A 416 19.87 -12.89 39.75
C GLU A 416 20.94 -12.56 40.79
N LEU A 417 21.24 -11.29 41.01
CA LEU A 417 22.28 -10.81 41.95
C LEU A 417 21.71 -10.22 43.26
N LYS A 418 20.39 -10.28 43.55
CA LYS A 418 19.79 -9.54 44.67
C LYS A 418 19.04 -10.41 45.66
N GLN A 419 19.10 -9.99 46.93
CA GLN A 419 18.17 -10.41 47.98
C GLN A 419 16.75 -9.96 47.61
N LEU A 420 15.79 -10.90 47.63
CA LEU A 420 14.37 -10.65 47.45
C LEU A 420 13.70 -10.52 48.82
N GLY A 421 13.52 -9.31 49.28
CA GLY A 421 13.01 -9.09 50.64
C GLY A 421 13.87 -9.79 51.70
N GLN A 422 13.29 -10.80 52.36
CA GLN A 422 13.96 -11.58 53.39
C GLN A 422 14.63 -12.87 52.86
N TYR A 423 14.62 -13.11 51.55
CA TYR A 423 15.14 -14.32 50.91
C TYR A 423 16.39 -14.07 50.08
N THR A 424 17.36 -14.95 50.19
CA THR A 424 18.55 -14.98 49.35
C THR A 424 18.35 -16.07 48.29
N LEU A 425 18.47 -15.71 46.99
CA LEU A 425 18.38 -16.67 45.90
C LEU A 425 19.70 -17.41 45.74
N GLU A 426 19.65 -18.71 45.47
CA GLU A 426 20.81 -19.58 45.29
C GLU A 426 20.86 -20.07 43.82
N GLU A 427 20.09 -21.06 43.49
CA GLU A 427 20.10 -21.68 42.16
C GLU A 427 18.70 -21.72 41.55
N LYS A 428 18.62 -21.69 40.22
CA LYS A 428 17.38 -21.82 39.48
C LYS A 428 16.99 -23.29 39.40
N ILE A 429 15.85 -23.65 39.98
CA ILE A 429 15.34 -25.04 40.03
C ILE A 429 14.24 -25.32 39.00
N GLY A 430 13.64 -24.29 38.43
CA GLY A 430 12.59 -24.46 37.42
C GLY A 430 12.32 -23.20 36.61
N ALA A 431 11.85 -23.37 35.36
CA ALA A 431 11.35 -22.28 34.54
C ALA A 431 10.18 -22.79 33.69
N GLY A 432 9.10 -22.02 33.62
CA GLY A 432 7.93 -22.33 32.81
C GLY A 432 7.28 -21.07 32.24
N GLY A 433 6.21 -21.23 31.51
CA GLY A 433 5.47 -20.10 30.90
C GLY A 433 4.98 -19.05 31.89
N MET A 434 4.94 -19.38 33.18
CA MET A 434 4.35 -18.58 34.26
C MET A 434 5.38 -17.89 35.15
N GLY A 435 6.66 -18.24 35.03
CA GLY A 435 7.71 -17.66 35.84
C GLY A 435 8.92 -18.57 36.03
N VAL A 436 9.80 -18.14 36.89
CA VAL A 436 11.04 -18.86 37.25
C VAL A 436 11.03 -19.18 38.72
N VAL A 437 11.40 -20.40 39.10
CA VAL A 437 11.52 -20.86 40.48
C VAL A 437 12.99 -20.98 40.83
N TYR A 438 13.36 -20.34 41.94
CA TYR A 438 14.70 -20.41 42.53
C TYR A 438 14.67 -21.16 43.86
N LYS A 439 15.68 -21.99 44.10
CA LYS A 439 16.02 -22.39 45.45
C LYS A 439 16.69 -21.23 46.15
N GLY A 440 16.41 -21.07 47.43
CA GLY A 440 17.03 -20.08 48.25
C GLY A 440 16.73 -20.33 49.73
N HIS A 441 17.08 -19.39 50.56
CA HIS A 441 16.80 -19.50 52.00
C HIS A 441 16.38 -18.15 52.57
N HIS A 442 15.64 -18.20 53.66
CA HIS A 442 15.34 -17.01 54.46
C HIS A 442 16.60 -16.48 55.13
N SER A 443 16.97 -15.22 54.84
CA SER A 443 18.26 -14.63 55.22
C SER A 443 18.62 -14.76 56.71
N MET A 444 17.66 -14.58 57.60
CA MET A 444 17.86 -14.69 59.05
C MET A 444 17.68 -16.10 59.57
N LEU A 445 16.59 -16.80 59.18
CA LEU A 445 16.24 -18.12 59.69
C LEU A 445 17.02 -19.27 59.07
N ARG A 446 17.73 -19.01 57.97
CA ARG A 446 18.45 -20.02 57.16
C ARG A 446 17.58 -21.20 56.74
N ARG A 447 16.24 -21.04 56.77
CA ARG A 447 15.29 -22.05 56.32
C ARG A 447 15.25 -22.11 54.79
N PRO A 448 15.42 -23.31 54.20
CA PRO A 448 15.28 -23.48 52.75
C PRO A 448 13.87 -23.08 52.28
N ALA A 449 13.81 -22.44 51.10
CA ALA A 449 12.56 -22.02 50.49
C ALA A 449 12.68 -22.12 48.96
N ALA A 450 11.57 -22.39 48.29
CA ALA A 450 11.44 -22.23 46.84
C ALA A 450 10.80 -20.86 46.57
N ILE A 451 11.47 -20.02 45.79
CA ILE A 451 11.02 -18.66 45.49
C ILE A 451 10.60 -18.60 44.01
N LYS A 452 9.32 -18.43 43.77
CA LYS A 452 8.74 -18.32 42.45
C LYS A 452 8.57 -16.85 42.05
N LEU A 453 9.27 -16.44 40.97
CA LEU A 453 9.15 -15.11 40.39
C LEU A 453 8.16 -15.18 39.23
N LEU A 454 7.17 -14.31 39.25
CA LEU A 454 6.13 -14.27 38.21
C LEU A 454 6.51 -13.35 37.07
N ASN A 455 6.21 -13.75 35.82
CA ASN A 455 6.47 -12.96 34.66
C ASN A 455 5.37 -11.91 34.41
N ILE A 456 5.69 -10.62 34.64
CA ILE A 456 4.71 -9.50 34.75
C ILE A 456 4.39 -8.83 33.40
N ASP A 457 5.10 -9.10 32.33
CA ASP A 457 4.91 -8.37 31.07
C ASP A 457 3.48 -8.38 30.49
N LYS A 458 2.57 -9.02 31.18
CA LYS A 458 1.22 -9.34 30.69
C LYS A 458 0.09 -9.06 31.69
N VAL A 459 0.35 -8.38 32.79
CA VAL A 459 -0.58 -8.32 33.93
C VAL A 459 -1.28 -6.96 34.04
N THR A 460 -2.61 -6.97 34.10
CA THR A 460 -3.43 -5.78 34.40
C THR A 460 -3.61 -5.62 35.91
N ASP A 461 -3.92 -4.40 36.38
CA ASP A 461 -4.20 -4.15 37.81
C ASP A 461 -5.32 -5.07 38.39
N ALA A 462 -6.30 -5.42 37.57
CA ALA A 462 -7.38 -6.35 37.93
C ALA A 462 -6.87 -7.80 38.10
N SER A 463 -5.85 -8.21 37.33
CA SER A 463 -5.22 -9.54 37.46
C SER A 463 -4.37 -9.61 38.74
N ILE A 464 -3.70 -8.52 39.10
CA ILE A 464 -2.92 -8.40 40.35
C ILE A 464 -3.82 -8.59 41.55
N GLN A 465 -4.95 -7.88 41.59
CA GLN A 465 -5.90 -7.99 42.72
C GLN A 465 -6.47 -9.40 42.85
N ARG A 466 -6.74 -10.10 41.77
CA ARG A 466 -7.20 -11.50 41.80
C ARG A 466 -6.09 -12.43 42.29
N PHE A 467 -4.87 -12.26 41.81
CA PHE A 467 -3.72 -13.03 42.26
C PHE A 467 -3.48 -12.84 43.77
N GLU A 468 -3.46 -11.60 44.27
CA GLU A 468 -3.31 -11.32 45.70
C GLU A 468 -4.41 -11.99 46.54
N ARG A 469 -5.65 -12.00 46.04
CA ARG A 469 -6.77 -12.67 46.70
C ARG A 469 -6.58 -14.19 46.76
N GLU A 470 -6.14 -14.82 45.66
CA GLU A 470 -5.93 -16.27 45.61
C GLU A 470 -4.73 -16.69 46.44
N VAL A 471 -3.62 -15.93 46.44
CA VAL A 471 -2.50 -16.17 47.36
C VAL A 471 -2.95 -16.11 48.81
N LYS A 472 -3.74 -15.09 49.19
CA LYS A 472 -4.28 -14.97 50.56
C LYS A 472 -5.15 -16.15 50.93
N MET A 473 -5.96 -16.66 50.02
CA MET A 473 -6.79 -17.85 50.25
C MET A 473 -5.95 -19.13 50.38
N THR A 474 -4.95 -19.30 49.52
CA THR A 474 -4.01 -20.44 49.55
C THR A 474 -3.18 -20.45 50.84
N CYS A 475 -2.78 -19.29 51.35
CA CYS A 475 -2.10 -19.15 52.67
C CYS A 475 -2.94 -19.58 53.84
N GLN A 476 -4.27 -19.75 53.71
CA GLN A 476 -5.15 -20.23 54.76
C GLN A 476 -5.24 -21.76 54.80
N LEU A 477 -4.74 -22.46 53.78
CA LEU A 477 -4.70 -23.92 53.77
C LEU A 477 -3.63 -24.43 54.72
N ASN A 478 -4.01 -25.37 55.59
CA ASN A 478 -3.15 -25.93 56.64
C ASN A 478 -2.95 -27.45 56.50
N HIS A 479 -3.56 -28.07 55.47
CA HIS A 479 -3.45 -29.51 55.28
C HIS A 479 -2.01 -29.95 55.07
N PRO A 480 -1.51 -31.00 55.70
CA PRO A 480 -0.12 -31.47 55.57
C PRO A 480 0.28 -31.80 54.12
N ASN A 481 -0.68 -32.17 53.29
CA ASN A 481 -0.46 -32.48 51.87
C ASN A 481 -0.65 -31.29 50.92
N THR A 482 -0.80 -30.07 51.43
CA THR A 482 -0.79 -28.82 50.67
C THR A 482 0.57 -28.15 50.79
N ILE A 483 1.09 -27.55 49.73
CA ILE A 483 2.34 -26.74 49.82
C ILE A 483 2.15 -25.55 50.73
N ALA A 484 3.07 -25.34 51.65
CA ALA A 484 3.02 -24.18 52.56
C ALA A 484 3.62 -22.94 51.89
N ILE A 485 2.83 -21.88 51.79
CA ILE A 485 3.33 -20.57 51.33
C ILE A 485 3.81 -19.82 52.57
N TYR A 486 5.06 -19.34 52.56
CA TYR A 486 5.68 -18.65 53.67
C TYR A 486 5.52 -17.16 53.63
N ASP A 487 5.62 -16.58 52.40
CA ASP A 487 5.59 -15.15 52.19
C ASP A 487 5.26 -14.83 50.73
N TYR A 488 4.78 -13.65 50.48
CA TYR A 488 4.61 -13.13 49.11
C TYR A 488 4.89 -11.63 49.10
N GLY A 489 5.40 -11.11 47.99
CA GLY A 489 5.75 -9.72 47.91
C GLY A 489 5.95 -9.23 46.48
N ARG A 490 6.36 -7.96 46.40
CA ARG A 490 6.69 -7.31 45.14
C ARG A 490 8.07 -6.65 45.27
N THR A 491 8.91 -6.86 44.28
CA THR A 491 10.21 -6.17 44.23
C THR A 491 10.03 -4.68 43.93
N PRO A 492 11.02 -3.81 44.22
CA PRO A 492 10.99 -2.41 43.83
C PRO A 492 10.80 -2.19 42.33
N GLU A 493 11.29 -3.12 41.50
CA GLU A 493 11.15 -3.15 40.05
C GLU A 493 9.77 -3.59 39.58
N GLY A 494 8.90 -4.02 40.51
CA GLY A 494 7.52 -4.39 40.24
C GLY A 494 7.28 -5.87 40.00
N VAL A 495 8.29 -6.75 40.14
CA VAL A 495 8.15 -8.21 39.97
C VAL A 495 7.50 -8.83 41.18
N PHE A 496 6.44 -9.62 40.99
CA PHE A 496 5.81 -10.38 42.07
C PHE A 496 6.57 -11.65 42.35
N TYR A 497 6.70 -11.99 43.62
CA TYR A 497 7.24 -13.26 44.05
C TYR A 497 6.42 -13.84 45.19
N TYR A 498 6.49 -15.16 45.36
CA TYR A 498 6.13 -15.81 46.59
C TYR A 498 7.15 -16.88 46.95
N ALA A 499 7.38 -16.98 48.25
CA ALA A 499 8.26 -17.95 48.86
C ALA A 499 7.42 -19.09 49.46
N MET A 500 7.79 -20.31 49.16
CA MET A 500 7.07 -21.50 49.56
C MET A 500 8.04 -22.54 50.13
N GLU A 501 7.51 -23.57 50.70
CA GLU A 501 8.23 -24.73 51.19
C GLU A 501 9.09 -25.32 50.07
N PHE A 502 10.41 -25.48 50.34
CA PHE A 502 11.28 -26.25 49.47
C PHE A 502 11.06 -27.73 49.66
N LEU A 503 10.77 -28.46 48.62
CA LEU A 503 10.50 -29.88 48.64
C LEU A 503 11.68 -30.62 47.98
N ASP A 504 12.32 -31.48 48.73
CA ASP A 504 13.34 -32.41 48.21
C ASP A 504 12.65 -33.73 47.89
N GLY A 505 12.34 -33.95 46.59
CA GLY A 505 11.52 -35.06 46.17
C GLY A 505 11.31 -35.11 44.67
N ILE A 506 10.32 -35.90 44.24
CA ILE A 506 10.02 -36.14 42.82
C ILE A 506 8.56 -35.81 42.53
N ASP A 507 8.26 -35.17 41.41
CA ASP A 507 6.88 -35.02 40.94
C ASP A 507 6.33 -36.32 40.33
N LEU A 508 5.00 -36.48 40.31
CA LEU A 508 4.37 -37.70 39.80
C LEU A 508 4.57 -37.90 38.30
N GLN A 509 4.83 -36.86 37.52
CA GLN A 509 5.15 -37.03 36.11
C GLN A 509 6.51 -37.72 35.94
N THR A 510 7.52 -37.17 36.59
CA THR A 510 8.87 -37.71 36.60
C THR A 510 8.90 -39.11 37.23
N LEU A 511 8.12 -39.34 38.28
CA LEU A 511 7.99 -40.68 38.92
C LEU A 511 7.58 -41.75 37.90
N VAL A 512 6.54 -41.50 37.11
CA VAL A 512 6.06 -42.49 36.14
C VAL A 512 6.99 -42.58 34.92
N GLU A 513 7.53 -41.49 34.49
CA GLU A 513 8.49 -41.44 33.34
C GLU A 513 9.77 -42.23 33.63
N GLN A 514 10.27 -42.18 34.87
CA GLN A 514 11.52 -42.83 35.26
C GLN A 514 11.34 -44.28 35.78
N TYR A 515 10.27 -44.48 36.52
CA TYR A 515 10.05 -45.75 37.24
C TYR A 515 8.84 -46.53 36.75
N GLY A 516 8.13 -46.08 35.72
CA GLY A 516 6.98 -46.74 35.10
C GLY A 516 5.69 -46.65 35.93
N PRO A 517 4.68 -47.46 35.56
CA PRO A 517 3.41 -47.57 36.29
C PRO A 517 3.62 -47.93 37.73
N GLN A 518 2.79 -47.38 38.63
CA GLN A 518 2.94 -47.54 40.08
C GLN A 518 2.01 -48.66 40.60
N PRO A 519 2.43 -49.43 41.65
CA PRO A 519 1.58 -50.44 42.30
C PRO A 519 0.28 -49.82 42.80
N GLU A 520 -0.82 -50.59 42.70
CA GLU A 520 -2.17 -50.14 43.06
C GLU A 520 -2.24 -49.61 44.52
N GLY A 521 -1.62 -50.24 45.50
CA GLY A 521 -1.57 -49.79 46.85
C GLY A 521 -0.91 -48.42 47.00
N ARG A 522 0.19 -48.18 46.27
CA ARG A 522 0.87 -46.86 46.23
C ARG A 522 -0.02 -45.78 45.62
N VAL A 523 -0.71 -46.12 44.52
CA VAL A 523 -1.62 -45.17 43.88
C VAL A 523 -2.76 -44.79 44.86
N ILE A 524 -3.35 -45.75 45.56
CA ILE A 524 -4.37 -45.46 46.57
C ILE A 524 -3.81 -44.52 47.64
N HIS A 525 -2.61 -44.84 48.17
CA HIS A 525 -1.95 -44.03 49.20
C HIS A 525 -1.74 -42.55 48.75
N ILE A 526 -1.29 -42.34 47.49
CA ILE A 526 -1.09 -41.02 46.89
C ILE A 526 -2.44 -40.29 46.74
N LEU A 527 -3.44 -40.96 46.14
CA LEU A 527 -4.74 -40.36 45.87
C LEU A 527 -5.50 -39.96 47.13
N LEU A 528 -5.39 -40.77 48.20
CA LEU A 528 -6.00 -40.43 49.50
C LEU A 528 -5.44 -39.11 50.07
N GLN A 529 -4.13 -38.90 49.98
CA GLN A 529 -3.48 -37.69 50.43
C GLN A 529 -3.87 -36.48 49.55
N ILE A 530 -3.95 -36.65 48.22
CA ILE A 530 -4.46 -35.59 47.30
C ILE A 530 -5.89 -35.22 47.66
N CYS A 531 -6.76 -36.20 47.91
CA CYS A 531 -8.14 -35.99 48.32
C CYS A 531 -8.26 -35.21 49.64
N GLY A 532 -7.35 -35.46 50.59
CA GLY A 532 -7.32 -34.69 51.85
C GLY A 532 -7.04 -33.19 51.62
N SER A 533 -6.00 -32.89 50.85
CA SER A 533 -5.64 -31.51 50.42
C SER A 533 -6.78 -30.81 49.70
N LEU A 534 -7.35 -31.48 48.69
CA LEU A 534 -8.45 -30.92 47.90
C LEU A 534 -9.74 -30.73 48.74
N TYR A 535 -10.03 -31.62 49.68
CA TYR A 535 -11.20 -31.50 50.53
C TYR A 535 -11.16 -30.21 51.41
N GLU A 536 -10.01 -29.89 51.97
CA GLU A 536 -9.83 -28.63 52.68
C GLU A 536 -10.02 -27.43 51.74
N ALA A 537 -9.34 -27.40 50.61
CA ALA A 537 -9.42 -26.32 49.64
C ALA A 537 -10.85 -26.08 49.15
N HIS A 538 -11.55 -27.15 48.77
CA HIS A 538 -12.94 -27.07 48.33
C HIS A 538 -13.90 -26.58 49.42
N SER A 539 -13.66 -26.92 50.72
CA SER A 539 -14.45 -26.45 51.83
C SER A 539 -14.35 -24.94 52.06
N LEU A 540 -13.22 -24.34 51.63
CA LEU A 540 -12.97 -22.89 51.63
C LEU A 540 -13.39 -22.21 50.30
N GLY A 541 -14.01 -22.96 49.39
CA GLY A 541 -14.45 -22.45 48.10
C GLY A 541 -13.32 -22.27 47.07
N LEU A 542 -12.13 -22.82 47.34
CA LEU A 542 -10.98 -22.76 46.43
C LEU A 542 -10.93 -24.01 45.54
N VAL A 543 -11.00 -23.83 44.23
CA VAL A 543 -10.86 -24.88 43.23
C VAL A 543 -9.46 -24.79 42.62
N HIS A 544 -8.74 -25.93 42.50
CA HIS A 544 -7.34 -25.95 42.07
C HIS A 544 -7.16 -25.63 40.60
N ARG A 545 -8.03 -26.15 39.75
CA ARG A 545 -8.11 -25.90 38.27
C ARG A 545 -6.91 -26.35 37.44
N ASP A 546 -5.82 -26.84 38.03
CA ASP A 546 -4.61 -27.31 37.30
C ASP A 546 -3.99 -28.56 37.97
N ILE A 547 -4.83 -29.50 38.42
CA ILE A 547 -4.39 -30.78 38.93
C ILE A 547 -3.80 -31.60 37.75
N LYS A 548 -2.52 -31.96 37.92
CA LYS A 548 -1.76 -32.79 36.97
C LYS A 548 -0.54 -33.41 37.66
N PRO A 549 0.07 -34.50 37.16
CA PRO A 549 1.20 -35.14 37.79
C PRO A 549 2.38 -34.23 38.13
N ALA A 550 2.72 -33.26 37.24
CA ALA A 550 3.80 -32.33 37.45
C ALA A 550 3.54 -31.27 38.59
N ASN A 551 2.27 -31.13 39.03
CA ASN A 551 1.91 -30.24 40.14
C ASN A 551 1.69 -31.00 41.47
N ILE A 552 2.10 -32.23 41.55
CA ILE A 552 1.99 -33.07 42.71
C ILE A 552 3.34 -33.71 42.99
N MET A 553 3.94 -33.40 44.14
CA MET A 553 5.23 -33.92 44.52
C MET A 553 5.09 -34.98 45.61
N LEU A 554 5.92 -35.98 45.51
CA LEU A 554 6.25 -36.95 46.58
C LEU A 554 7.58 -36.54 47.21
N ASN A 555 7.63 -36.52 48.52
CA ASN A 555 8.85 -36.25 49.24
C ASN A 555 8.94 -37.13 50.50
N ARG A 556 10.13 -37.19 51.10
CA ARG A 556 10.36 -37.85 52.40
C ARG A 556 10.34 -36.78 53.48
N ARG A 557 9.57 -37.01 54.56
CA ARG A 557 9.51 -36.08 55.71
C ARG A 557 9.85 -36.84 57.01
N GLY A 558 11.03 -36.56 57.53
CA GLY A 558 11.54 -37.31 58.67
C GLY A 558 11.72 -38.81 58.32
N ALA A 559 10.96 -39.67 58.97
CA ALA A 559 10.94 -41.08 58.71
C ALA A 559 9.79 -41.57 57.81
N GLU A 560 8.98 -40.64 57.24
CA GLU A 560 7.82 -40.99 56.42
C GLU A 560 8.17 -40.76 54.95
N GLY A 561 8.19 -41.83 54.16
CA GLY A 561 8.26 -41.80 52.69
C GLY A 561 6.89 -41.49 52.07
N ASP A 562 6.86 -41.15 50.82
CA ASP A 562 5.64 -40.90 50.01
C ASP A 562 4.69 -39.84 50.58
N VAL A 563 5.22 -38.79 51.25
CA VAL A 563 4.41 -37.66 51.65
C VAL A 563 4.07 -36.80 50.47
N VAL A 564 2.79 -36.75 50.08
CA VAL A 564 2.30 -35.96 48.95
C VAL A 564 2.26 -34.44 49.30
N LYS A 565 2.64 -33.63 48.35
CA LYS A 565 2.43 -32.16 48.37
C LYS A 565 1.77 -31.71 47.08
N VAL A 566 0.55 -31.16 47.16
CA VAL A 566 -0.15 -30.53 46.04
C VAL A 566 0.35 -29.08 45.93
N LEU A 567 0.85 -28.74 44.72
CA LEU A 567 1.47 -27.45 44.39
C LEU A 567 0.50 -26.54 43.64
N ASP A 568 0.77 -25.24 43.62
CA ASP A 568 0.24 -24.24 42.72
C ASP A 568 -1.30 -24.19 42.57
N PHE A 569 -2.03 -24.04 43.68
CA PHE A 569 -3.49 -23.80 43.66
C PHE A 569 -3.84 -22.56 42.85
N GLY A 570 -4.33 -22.75 41.63
CA GLY A 570 -5.01 -21.78 40.77
C GLY A 570 -4.40 -20.41 40.49
N LEU A 571 -3.30 -20.07 41.21
CA LEU A 571 -2.66 -18.76 41.29
C LEU A 571 -2.39 -18.10 39.92
N VAL A 572 -2.40 -18.83 38.86
CA VAL A 572 -1.98 -18.39 37.53
C VAL A 572 -3.14 -18.26 36.56
N LYS A 573 -4.19 -19.10 36.66
CA LYS A 573 -5.37 -18.94 35.78
C LYS A 573 -6.14 -17.66 36.07
N ALA A 574 -6.09 -17.12 37.26
CA ALA A 574 -6.63 -15.81 37.55
C ALA A 574 -6.00 -14.66 36.76
N ILE A 575 -4.76 -14.85 36.32
CA ILE A 575 -4.03 -13.90 35.47
C ILE A 575 -4.44 -14.06 33.98
N ASP A 576 -4.69 -15.28 33.51
CA ASP A 576 -5.03 -15.57 32.12
C ASP A 576 -6.52 -15.32 31.78
N ASP A 577 -7.46 -15.53 32.68
CA ASP A 577 -8.89 -15.24 32.50
C ASP A 577 -9.18 -13.75 32.18
N ALA A 578 -8.31 -12.85 32.61
CA ALA A 578 -8.39 -11.44 32.23
C ALA A 578 -8.05 -11.13 30.78
N ARG A 579 -7.36 -12.04 30.09
CA ARG A 579 -6.98 -11.90 28.67
C ARG A 579 -8.06 -12.40 27.70
N GLN A 580 -8.87 -13.36 28.14
CA GLN A 580 -9.81 -14.06 27.27
C GLN A 580 -11.12 -13.31 26.99
N ALA A 581 -11.37 -12.19 27.64
CA ALA A 581 -12.54 -11.36 27.35
C ALA A 581 -12.57 -10.76 25.93
N GLY A 582 -11.58 -11.03 25.09
CA GLY A 582 -11.45 -10.42 23.76
C GLY A 582 -10.99 -11.30 22.58
N LEU A 583 -10.63 -12.57 22.76
CA LEU A 583 -10.09 -13.38 21.64
C LEU A 583 -10.59 -14.83 21.68
N THR A 584 -11.05 -15.31 20.54
CA THR A 584 -11.59 -16.64 20.21
C THR A 584 -10.90 -17.83 20.93
N ALA A 585 -11.71 -18.64 21.59
CA ALA A 585 -11.40 -19.66 22.61
C ALA A 585 -10.44 -20.79 22.22
N ILE A 586 -10.05 -20.98 20.96
CA ILE A 586 -9.28 -22.15 20.50
C ILE A 586 -7.76 -21.92 20.53
N ASN A 587 -7.27 -20.69 20.40
CA ASN A 587 -5.84 -20.39 20.36
C ASN A 587 -5.20 -20.02 21.71
N SER A 588 -5.94 -20.07 22.80
CA SER A 588 -5.49 -19.62 24.13
C SER A 588 -5.47 -20.71 25.21
N LEU A 589 -5.61 -21.98 24.83
CA LEU A 589 -5.42 -23.12 25.75
C LEU A 589 -3.95 -23.19 26.21
N THR A 590 -3.64 -22.47 27.30
CA THR A 590 -2.33 -22.52 27.94
C THR A 590 -2.28 -23.72 28.88
N GLY A 591 -1.60 -24.77 28.49
CA GLY A 591 -1.43 -26.02 29.27
C GLY A 591 -1.79 -27.26 28.44
N THR A 592 -1.18 -28.39 28.79
CA THR A 592 -1.45 -29.67 28.13
C THR A 592 -2.82 -30.17 28.58
N PRO A 593 -3.82 -30.34 27.71
CA PRO A 593 -5.20 -30.67 28.09
C PRO A 593 -5.41 -32.15 28.55
N LEU A 594 -4.33 -32.91 28.76
CA LEU A 594 -4.34 -34.35 29.12
C LEU A 594 -5.14 -34.67 30.39
N TYR A 595 -5.32 -33.71 31.30
CA TYR A 595 -6.00 -33.91 32.59
C TYR A 595 -7.22 -32.98 32.74
N MET A 596 -7.64 -32.32 31.67
CA MET A 596 -8.65 -31.26 31.72
C MET A 596 -10.07 -31.86 31.71
N ALA A 597 -10.92 -31.40 32.61
CA ALA A 597 -12.32 -31.83 32.66
C ALA A 597 -13.14 -31.29 31.46
N PRO A 598 -14.18 -32.01 30.98
CA PRO A 598 -15.03 -31.56 29.87
C PRO A 598 -15.57 -30.17 30.01
N GLU A 599 -16.05 -29.76 31.19
CA GLU A 599 -16.58 -28.45 31.47
C GLU A 599 -15.49 -27.35 31.48
N SER A 600 -14.25 -27.69 31.78
CA SER A 600 -13.13 -26.76 31.72
C SER A 600 -12.79 -26.39 30.26
N ILE A 601 -13.14 -27.27 29.32
CA ILE A 601 -12.98 -27.05 27.87
C ILE A 601 -14.19 -26.29 27.30
N GLN A 602 -15.42 -26.75 27.64
CA GLN A 602 -16.66 -26.25 27.05
C GLN A 602 -17.15 -24.95 27.68
N SER A 603 -16.98 -24.78 28.99
CA SER A 603 -17.56 -23.69 29.78
C SER A 603 -16.65 -23.30 30.95
N PRO A 604 -15.49 -22.66 30.70
CA PRO A 604 -14.49 -22.38 31.75
C PRO A 604 -15.04 -21.60 32.97
N ASN A 605 -16.08 -20.81 32.76
CA ASN A 605 -16.72 -20.03 33.81
C ASN A 605 -17.62 -20.85 34.74
N SER A 606 -17.92 -22.11 34.39
CA SER A 606 -18.80 -23.01 35.17
C SER A 606 -18.03 -24.09 35.94
N VAL A 607 -16.71 -23.95 36.03
CA VAL A 607 -15.84 -24.92 36.71
C VAL A 607 -16.07 -24.92 38.20
N ASP A 608 -16.26 -26.10 38.82
CA ASP A 608 -16.42 -26.30 40.24
C ASP A 608 -15.46 -27.39 40.76
N ALA A 609 -15.54 -27.71 42.06
CA ALA A 609 -14.71 -28.69 42.74
C ALA A 609 -14.66 -30.05 42.04
N ARG A 610 -15.71 -30.46 41.34
CA ARG A 610 -15.79 -31.74 40.62
C ARG A 610 -14.91 -31.79 39.36
N SER A 611 -14.45 -30.63 38.89
CA SER A 611 -13.46 -30.58 37.81
C SER A 611 -12.07 -31.04 38.29
N ASP A 612 -11.71 -30.70 39.52
CA ASP A 612 -10.47 -31.23 40.14
C ASP A 612 -10.57 -32.74 40.35
N LEU A 613 -11.75 -33.24 40.72
CA LEU A 613 -11.95 -34.70 40.85
C LEU A 613 -11.82 -35.47 39.56
N TYR A 614 -12.25 -34.91 38.43
CA TYR A 614 -11.96 -35.48 37.11
C TYR A 614 -10.46 -35.55 36.87
N ALA A 615 -9.74 -34.49 37.15
CA ALA A 615 -8.28 -34.45 36.98
C ALA A 615 -7.56 -35.42 37.92
N VAL A 616 -8.03 -35.61 39.17
CA VAL A 616 -7.54 -36.63 40.11
C VAL A 616 -7.75 -38.03 39.53
N GLY A 617 -8.92 -38.31 38.91
CA GLY A 617 -9.18 -39.56 38.22
C GLY A 617 -8.20 -39.79 37.08
N ALA A 618 -7.89 -38.77 36.28
CA ALA A 618 -6.92 -38.84 35.20
C ALA A 618 -5.48 -39.01 35.69
N VAL A 619 -5.10 -38.40 36.84
CA VAL A 619 -3.81 -38.61 37.49
C VAL A 619 -3.71 -40.04 38.01
N GLY A 620 -4.75 -40.58 38.69
CA GLY A 620 -4.78 -41.97 39.13
C GLY A 620 -4.68 -42.99 37.99
N TYR A 621 -5.36 -42.69 36.88
CA TYR A 621 -5.25 -43.50 35.66
C TYR A 621 -3.81 -43.53 35.14
N PHE A 622 -3.17 -42.35 35.04
CA PHE A 622 -1.78 -42.24 34.60
C PHE A 622 -0.81 -42.98 35.52
N LEU A 623 -0.98 -42.86 36.82
CA LEU A 623 -0.13 -43.55 37.81
C LEU A 623 -0.21 -45.07 37.66
N LEU A 624 -1.43 -45.63 37.45
CA LEU A 624 -1.62 -47.05 37.30
C LEU A 624 -1.14 -47.61 35.97
N THR A 625 -1.35 -46.83 34.88
CA THR A 625 -1.16 -47.34 33.52
C THR A 625 0.14 -46.87 32.86
N GLY A 626 0.74 -45.81 33.33
CA GLY A 626 1.84 -45.16 32.62
C GLY A 626 1.39 -44.32 31.41
N HIS A 627 0.09 -44.35 31.08
CA HIS A 627 -0.49 -43.70 29.92
C HIS A 627 -1.55 -42.66 30.32
N PRO A 628 -1.70 -41.54 29.57
CA PRO A 628 -2.82 -40.68 29.77
C PRO A 628 -4.14 -41.37 29.42
N VAL A 629 -5.27 -40.82 29.93
CA VAL A 629 -6.61 -41.37 29.67
C VAL A 629 -6.93 -41.40 28.16
N PHE A 630 -6.54 -40.36 27.45
CA PHE A 630 -6.71 -40.23 26.01
C PHE A 630 -5.41 -39.80 25.35
N GLU A 631 -5.20 -40.26 24.11
CA GLU A 631 -4.06 -39.91 23.26
C GLU A 631 -4.59 -39.46 21.91
N ALA A 632 -4.05 -38.35 21.36
CA ALA A 632 -4.48 -37.81 20.07
C ALA A 632 -3.32 -37.10 19.35
N GLU A 633 -3.40 -37.05 18.04
CA GLU A 633 -2.37 -36.40 17.21
C GLU A 633 -2.36 -34.85 17.34
N ASN A 634 -3.46 -34.27 17.79
CA ASN A 634 -3.58 -32.83 17.97
C ASN A 634 -4.45 -32.44 19.17
N ILE A 635 -4.28 -31.20 19.63
CA ILE A 635 -4.97 -30.69 20.82
C ILE A 635 -6.50 -30.69 20.66
N VAL A 636 -7.01 -30.40 19.49
CA VAL A 636 -8.46 -30.33 19.24
C VAL A 636 -9.10 -31.71 19.40
N GLN A 637 -8.48 -32.71 18.81
CA GLN A 637 -8.93 -34.09 18.94
C GLN A 637 -8.84 -34.61 20.39
N LEU A 638 -7.78 -34.23 21.11
CA LEU A 638 -7.64 -34.55 22.53
C LEU A 638 -8.75 -33.93 23.36
N CYS A 639 -9.03 -32.65 23.16
CA CYS A 639 -10.15 -31.96 23.80
C CYS A 639 -11.49 -32.62 23.50
N GLN A 640 -11.72 -33.03 22.23
CA GLN A 640 -12.93 -33.74 21.83
C GLN A 640 -13.06 -35.07 22.56
N GLN A 641 -11.98 -35.86 22.71
CA GLN A 641 -11.98 -37.10 23.46
C GLN A 641 -12.33 -36.89 24.94
N HIS A 642 -11.81 -35.83 25.58
CA HIS A 642 -12.19 -35.49 26.93
C HIS A 642 -13.68 -35.14 27.08
N ILE A 643 -14.29 -34.59 26.03
CA ILE A 643 -15.70 -34.21 26.03
C ILE A 643 -16.63 -35.41 25.90
N ASP A 644 -16.35 -36.34 24.98
CA ASP A 644 -17.32 -37.34 24.57
C ASP A 644 -16.82 -38.82 24.57
N ALA A 645 -15.50 -39.06 24.46
CA ALA A 645 -15.01 -40.41 24.39
C ALA A 645 -15.06 -41.14 25.72
N ILE A 646 -15.39 -42.45 25.70
CA ILE A 646 -15.41 -43.29 26.87
C ILE A 646 -13.97 -43.77 27.17
N PRO A 647 -13.46 -43.57 28.41
CA PRO A 647 -12.13 -44.07 28.77
C PRO A 647 -12.05 -45.59 28.76
N ILE A 648 -10.93 -46.10 28.25
CA ILE A 648 -10.63 -47.52 28.35
C ILE A 648 -10.37 -47.85 29.83
N PRO A 649 -10.98 -48.88 30.44
CA PRO A 649 -10.69 -49.25 31.80
C PRO A 649 -9.17 -49.52 32.04
N PRO A 650 -8.60 -49.05 33.17
CA PRO A 650 -7.18 -49.24 33.46
C PRO A 650 -6.73 -50.70 33.35
N SER A 651 -7.51 -51.64 33.86
CA SER A 651 -7.21 -53.08 33.79
C SER A 651 -7.09 -53.59 32.34
N GLN A 652 -7.91 -53.08 31.43
CA GLN A 652 -7.85 -53.39 30.00
C GLN A 652 -6.66 -52.71 29.30
N ARG A 653 -6.28 -51.52 29.77
CA ARG A 653 -5.17 -50.76 29.19
C ARG A 653 -3.81 -51.42 29.43
N ILE A 654 -3.60 -52.00 30.62
CA ILE A 654 -2.34 -52.65 31.00
C ILE A 654 -2.39 -54.16 30.97
N GLU A 655 -3.53 -54.74 30.61
CA GLU A 655 -3.76 -56.21 30.58
C GLU A 655 -3.43 -56.90 31.91
N GLN A 656 -3.63 -56.20 33.02
CA GLN A 656 -3.40 -56.70 34.38
C GLN A 656 -4.63 -56.44 35.26
N PRO A 657 -4.94 -57.36 36.22
CA PRO A 657 -6.08 -57.18 37.10
C PRO A 657 -5.85 -55.99 38.05
N ILE A 658 -6.84 -55.11 38.16
CA ILE A 658 -6.93 -54.02 39.14
C ILE A 658 -8.17 -54.27 39.97
N SER A 659 -8.17 -53.91 41.24
CA SER A 659 -9.34 -54.08 42.11
C SER A 659 -10.53 -53.29 41.53
N THR A 660 -11.70 -53.89 41.58
CA THR A 660 -12.95 -53.32 41.06
C THR A 660 -13.27 -51.98 41.70
N GLU A 661 -12.93 -51.82 42.99
CA GLU A 661 -13.15 -50.59 43.77
C GLU A 661 -12.33 -49.43 43.22
N VAL A 662 -11.04 -49.62 42.95
CA VAL A 662 -10.14 -48.59 42.41
C VAL A 662 -10.52 -48.25 40.97
N GLU A 663 -10.70 -49.25 40.13
CA GLU A 663 -11.09 -49.04 38.73
C GLU A 663 -12.41 -48.27 38.64
N ASN A 664 -13.43 -48.67 39.37
CA ASN A 664 -14.72 -47.96 39.42
C ASN A 664 -14.60 -46.56 39.98
N ALA A 665 -13.79 -46.33 41.01
CA ALA A 665 -13.58 -45.02 41.57
C ALA A 665 -12.96 -44.06 40.54
N LEU A 666 -11.93 -44.50 39.81
CA LEU A 666 -11.28 -43.71 38.74
C LEU A 666 -12.21 -43.45 37.56
N LEU A 667 -12.91 -44.48 37.05
CA LEU A 667 -13.85 -44.30 35.94
C LEU A 667 -15.02 -43.41 36.31
N ARG A 668 -15.51 -43.48 37.54
CA ARG A 668 -16.53 -42.52 38.05
C ARG A 668 -16.01 -41.06 38.10
N CYS A 669 -14.75 -40.83 38.41
CA CYS A 669 -14.16 -39.52 38.33
C CYS A 669 -14.12 -39.02 36.87
N LEU A 670 -13.89 -39.90 35.90
CA LEU A 670 -13.79 -39.62 34.44
C LEU A 670 -15.15 -39.50 33.76
N GLU A 671 -16.27 -39.62 34.47
CA GLU A 671 -17.61 -39.43 33.93
C GLU A 671 -17.76 -38.01 33.33
N LYS A 672 -18.39 -37.94 32.14
CA LYS A 672 -18.56 -36.69 31.42
C LYS A 672 -19.53 -35.74 32.12
N VAL A 673 -20.58 -36.33 32.68
CA VAL A 673 -21.62 -35.63 33.44
C VAL A 673 -21.19 -35.46 34.89
N ARG A 674 -21.00 -34.22 35.35
CA ARG A 674 -20.52 -33.87 36.70
C ARG A 674 -21.31 -34.50 37.82
N THR A 675 -22.63 -34.67 37.68
CA THR A 675 -23.49 -35.27 38.73
C THR A 675 -23.28 -36.77 38.91
N ARG A 676 -22.61 -37.44 37.98
CA ARG A 676 -22.27 -38.86 38.08
C ARG A 676 -20.92 -39.11 38.72
N ARG A 677 -20.09 -38.07 38.87
CA ARG A 677 -18.80 -38.15 39.54
C ARG A 677 -18.99 -38.19 41.09
N PRO A 678 -17.98 -38.57 41.84
CA PRO A 678 -17.96 -38.26 43.27
C PRO A 678 -18.23 -36.77 43.50
N GLN A 679 -19.10 -36.43 44.43
CA GLN A 679 -19.51 -35.01 44.64
C GLN A 679 -18.53 -34.24 45.52
N THR A 680 -17.70 -34.92 46.28
CA THR A 680 -16.66 -34.35 47.12
C THR A 680 -15.39 -35.17 47.08
N ALA A 681 -14.22 -34.56 47.37
CA ALA A 681 -12.97 -35.27 47.51
C ALA A 681 -13.02 -36.34 48.65
N ARG A 682 -13.82 -36.06 49.69
CA ARG A 682 -14.08 -37.03 50.78
C ARG A 682 -14.82 -38.28 50.29
N GLU A 683 -15.80 -38.11 49.40
CA GLU A 683 -16.53 -39.23 48.81
C GLU A 683 -15.59 -40.13 47.98
N LEU A 684 -14.71 -39.50 47.17
CA LEU A 684 -13.70 -40.23 46.41
C LEU A 684 -12.73 -41.00 47.37
N ALA A 685 -12.25 -40.30 48.42
CA ALA A 685 -11.38 -40.93 49.41
C ALA A 685 -12.04 -42.18 50.07
N GLN A 686 -13.34 -42.08 50.42
CA GLN A 686 -14.10 -43.20 51.00
C GLN A 686 -14.27 -44.38 50.02
N GLN A 687 -14.34 -44.11 48.70
CA GLN A 687 -14.40 -45.16 47.69
C GLN A 687 -13.05 -45.87 47.56
N LEU A 688 -11.96 -45.11 47.50
CA LEU A 688 -10.59 -45.69 47.45
C LEU A 688 -10.22 -46.41 48.72
N ASP A 689 -10.71 -45.95 49.89
CA ASP A 689 -10.46 -46.54 51.21
C ASP A 689 -11.04 -47.98 51.38
N ARG A 690 -12.02 -48.33 50.52
CA ARG A 690 -12.65 -49.65 50.50
C ARG A 690 -11.89 -50.70 49.64
N ALA A 691 -10.88 -50.27 48.93
CA ALA A 691 -10.12 -51.16 48.05
C ALA A 691 -9.34 -52.20 48.88
N PRO A 692 -9.37 -53.48 48.45
CA PRO A 692 -8.70 -54.55 49.20
C PRO A 692 -7.17 -54.39 49.22
N THR A 693 -6.60 -53.73 48.22
CA THR A 693 -5.17 -53.51 48.02
C THR A 693 -4.64 -52.26 48.76
N LYS A 694 -5.50 -51.57 49.52
CA LYS A 694 -5.10 -50.37 50.31
C LYS A 694 -3.92 -50.61 51.25
N GLY A 695 -3.86 -51.80 51.87
CA GLY A 695 -2.83 -52.20 52.79
C GLY A 695 -1.52 -52.67 52.19
N ASP A 696 -1.48 -52.88 50.87
CA ASP A 696 -0.33 -53.45 50.18
C ASP A 696 0.87 -52.49 50.08
N TRP A 697 0.66 -51.21 50.37
CA TRP A 697 1.71 -50.16 50.43
C TRP A 697 1.80 -49.60 51.85
N SER A 698 2.75 -50.10 52.58
CA SER A 698 3.00 -49.68 53.97
C SER A 698 4.06 -48.56 54.02
N LEU A 699 4.23 -47.96 55.22
CA LEU A 699 5.32 -47.01 55.46
C LEU A 699 6.68 -47.64 55.26
N GLU A 700 6.84 -48.90 55.66
CA GLU A 700 8.09 -49.66 55.48
C GLU A 700 8.41 -49.84 53.99
N THR A 701 7.39 -50.23 53.19
CA THR A 701 7.56 -50.40 51.74
C THR A 701 7.91 -49.07 51.07
N ALA A 702 7.31 -47.96 51.50
CA ALA A 702 7.64 -46.64 51.02
C ALA A 702 9.09 -46.27 51.35
N ASP A 703 9.51 -46.49 52.63
CA ASP A 703 10.87 -46.17 53.05
C ASP A 703 11.93 -47.03 52.31
N GLU A 704 11.67 -48.33 52.10
CA GLU A 704 12.53 -49.21 51.29
C GLU A 704 12.68 -48.68 49.86
N TRP A 705 11.58 -48.22 49.27
CA TRP A 705 11.63 -47.64 47.93
C TRP A 705 12.47 -46.37 47.88
N TRP A 706 12.30 -45.47 48.87
CA TRP A 706 13.07 -44.24 48.95
C TRP A 706 14.55 -44.50 49.23
N ASP A 707 14.92 -45.43 50.11
CA ASP A 707 16.31 -45.78 50.42
C ASP A 707 17.03 -46.36 49.21
N LEU A 708 16.30 -47.14 48.38
CA LEU A 708 16.83 -47.70 47.16
C LEU A 708 17.08 -46.65 46.09
N HIS A 709 16.17 -45.67 45.95
CA HIS A 709 16.18 -44.72 44.82
C HIS A 709 16.67 -43.32 45.22
N GLN A 710 16.92 -43.03 46.47
CA GLN A 710 17.31 -41.68 46.95
C GLN A 710 18.59 -41.16 46.31
N ARG A 711 19.50 -42.04 45.84
CA ARG A 711 20.76 -41.64 45.16
C ARG A 711 20.55 -41.26 43.69
N ASP A 712 19.50 -41.74 43.08
CA ASP A 712 19.19 -41.56 41.67
C ASP A 712 18.14 -40.44 41.45
N LEU A 713 17.57 -39.91 42.54
CA LEU A 713 16.66 -38.77 42.47
C LEU A 713 17.41 -37.54 41.98
N PRO A 714 16.93 -36.85 40.95
CA PRO A 714 17.60 -35.71 40.39
C PRO A 714 17.66 -34.59 41.45
N SER A 715 18.84 -34.37 42.01
CA SER A 715 19.13 -33.10 42.74
C SER A 715 19.11 -31.95 41.74
N ALA A 716 17.95 -31.35 41.53
CA ALA A 716 17.59 -30.34 40.52
C ALA A 716 17.68 -30.82 39.07
N PRO A 717 16.72 -30.52 38.16
CA PRO A 717 16.81 -30.87 36.77
C PRO A 717 18.09 -30.28 36.16
N PRO A 718 18.80 -31.04 35.29
CA PRO A 718 20.05 -30.56 34.70
C PRO A 718 19.78 -29.28 33.99
N ALA A 719 20.60 -28.28 34.28
CA ALA A 719 20.58 -27.00 33.55
C ALA A 719 20.68 -27.32 32.06
N VAL A 720 19.64 -26.96 31.29
CA VAL A 720 19.67 -27.07 29.83
C VAL A 720 20.96 -26.40 29.38
N PRO A 721 21.86 -27.06 28.62
CA PRO A 721 23.13 -26.46 28.23
C PRO A 721 22.80 -25.19 27.43
N SER A 722 23.25 -24.04 27.91
CA SER A 722 23.20 -22.79 27.17
C SER A 722 23.98 -23.04 25.90
N VAL A 723 23.30 -23.00 24.77
CA VAL A 723 23.95 -22.94 23.45
C VAL A 723 24.77 -21.66 23.49
N ALA A 724 26.07 -21.80 23.68
CA ALA A 724 27.01 -20.71 23.58
C ALA A 724 27.00 -20.23 22.14
N GLU A 725 26.26 -19.17 21.88
CA GLU A 725 26.43 -18.34 20.69
C GLU A 725 27.89 -17.84 20.71
N LYS A 726 28.70 -18.38 19.81
CA LYS A 726 30.01 -17.83 19.48
C LYS A 726 29.79 -16.42 18.94
N THR A 727 29.99 -15.43 19.75
CA THR A 727 30.16 -14.05 19.30
C THR A 727 31.54 -13.87 18.69
N PRO A 728 31.70 -13.40 17.45
CA PRO A 728 32.96 -13.09 16.82
C PRO A 728 33.34 -11.61 17.10
N TYR A 729 33.61 -11.26 18.34
CA TYR A 729 34.26 -9.98 18.64
C TYR A 729 34.90 -10.09 20.03
N GLY A 730 36.20 -10.34 20.01
CA GLY A 730 37.00 -10.32 21.23
C GLY A 730 38.43 -10.73 21.02
N GLN A 731 39.23 -9.88 20.40
CA GLN A 731 40.67 -9.80 20.65
C GLN A 731 41.22 -8.55 19.95
N THR A 732 41.22 -7.43 20.64
CA THR A 732 42.22 -6.37 20.38
C THR A 732 43.20 -6.39 21.54
N VAL A 733 44.32 -7.03 21.33
CA VAL A 733 45.47 -7.00 22.24
C VAL A 733 46.14 -5.67 22.03
N LEU A 734 46.18 -4.86 23.08
CA LEU A 734 47.09 -3.73 23.20
C LEU A 734 48.53 -4.24 23.39
N THR A 735 49.34 -4.18 22.37
CA THR A 735 50.80 -4.20 22.54
C THR A 735 51.35 -2.80 22.35
N ASN A 736 51.75 -2.23 23.45
CA ASN A 736 52.56 -1.01 23.54
C ASN A 736 54.04 -1.42 23.36
N SER A 737 54.72 -0.94 22.32
CA SER A 737 56.18 -0.80 22.34
C SER A 737 56.57 0.27 21.34
N GLY A 738 57.11 1.34 21.90
CA GLY A 738 57.76 2.39 21.14
C GLY A 738 59.05 1.94 20.50
N THR A 739 59.39 2.62 19.44
CA THR A 739 60.75 3.19 19.17
C THR A 739 60.69 4.01 17.87
N ARG A 740 61.03 5.27 17.93
CA ARG A 740 61.62 6.07 16.83
C ARG A 740 63.11 5.62 16.64
N PRO A 741 63.87 5.97 15.58
CA PRO A 741 63.65 6.98 14.53
C PRO A 741 64.19 6.55 13.13
N GLN A 742 63.82 7.18 12.10
CA GLN A 742 64.52 8.03 11.13
C GLN A 742 63.58 8.47 10.03
#